data_9bb367cbe1366422c2853106fc8e0826
#
_entry.id   9bb367cbe1366422c2853106fc8e0826
#
_cell.length_a   1.000
_cell.length_b   1.000
_cell.length_c   1.000
_cell.angle_alpha   90.00
_cell.angle_beta   90.00
_cell.angle_gamma   90.00
#
_symmetry.space_group_name_H-M   'P 1'
#
loop_
_entity.id
_entity.type
_entity.pdbx_description
1 polymer ?
#
loop_
_entity_poly.entity_id
_entity_poly.type
_entity_poly.pdbx_seq_one_letter_code
_entity_poly.pdbx_strand_id
1 'polypeptide(L)'
;MPSNHLPTLYQEFIHLSRYSRWLPEKGRRETWGETIERYFGFFSEHLKEMHGYEIKKSLKDKLENAILECKIMPSMRCLMTAGEALKRENISGYNCSYVAVDRVQAFDEILYVLMNGTGVGFSVERQFVSKLPVVAEEFFPSDTVITVADSKLGWAKALKELVGMLYIGQVPKWDLGKIRPAGTPLKTFGGRASGPEPLNGLFNFCVNIFKKANGRKLSSIECHDIVCKIAEIVVVGGVRRSALISLSNLSDDRMRHAKSGQWWEHEGQRALANNSACYTEKPDMGVFMDEWKALYDSKSGERGIFNRASATEQAARNGRRNTEGHEYGTNPCSEIILRDREFCNLSEVVVRPEDTKETLLEKVELAAILGTFQSTLVNFKYVSKEWSKNCAEERLLGVSITGIMDNPLTNGKKGNLDSLLKELKERAIKSNATIAKEIGIPQSAAITCVKPSGTVSQLVDAASGIHARHNPYYIRTVRGDKKDPLTQMMVEAGFPVEDDIMNPGHTSVFSFPMKAPSHAVFRTDMSAIEQLELWLSYQKHWCEHKPSVTISVKEEEWMEVGSWVFDNFEWMSGVSFLPFSDHTYQQAPYQDCDVEAYKKMLSSMPKNVDWSVLASYETRDMTVGSQELACTAGGCEI
;
A
#
# COMPACT_ATOMS: atom_id res chain seq x y z
N MET A 1 -19.03 26.46 -14.76
CA MET A 1 -17.98 25.87 -13.94
C MET A 1 -18.28 24.39 -13.81
N PRO A 2 -17.37 23.47 -14.03
CA PRO A 2 -17.66 22.06 -13.77
C PRO A 2 -17.99 21.92 -12.28
N SER A 3 -19.13 21.28 -11.99
CA SER A 3 -19.54 20.97 -10.64
C SER A 3 -18.42 20.17 -9.97
N ASN A 4 -17.89 20.66 -8.85
CA ASN A 4 -16.87 19.95 -8.12
C ASN A 4 -17.54 18.77 -7.41
N HIS A 5 -17.26 17.54 -7.87
CA HIS A 5 -17.89 16.33 -7.36
C HIS A 5 -17.21 15.79 -6.09
N LEU A 6 -16.09 16.40 -5.68
CA LEU A 6 -15.39 16.00 -4.46
C LEU A 6 -16.06 16.60 -3.23
N PRO A 7 -16.18 15.87 -2.11
CA PRO A 7 -17.04 16.24 -0.99
C PRO A 7 -16.69 17.56 -0.29
N THR A 8 -15.40 17.84 -0.07
CA THR A 8 -14.94 19.04 0.65
C THR A 8 -13.60 19.56 0.12
N LEU A 9 -13.15 20.71 0.62
CA LEU A 9 -11.83 21.28 0.30
C LEU A 9 -10.69 20.31 0.63
N TYR A 10 -10.84 19.45 1.64
CA TYR A 10 -9.85 18.44 1.97
C TYR A 10 -9.71 17.40 0.86
N GLN A 11 -10.82 16.91 0.30
CA GLN A 11 -10.80 15.94 -0.81
C GLN A 11 -10.25 16.58 -2.10
N GLU A 12 -10.54 17.85 -2.34
CA GLU A 12 -9.95 18.61 -3.46
C GLU A 12 -8.43 18.72 -3.31
N PHE A 13 -7.95 19.05 -2.11
CA PHE A 13 -6.52 19.03 -1.80
C PHE A 13 -5.90 17.63 -2.03
N ILE A 14 -6.55 16.57 -1.56
CA ILE A 14 -6.07 15.19 -1.76
C ILE A 14 -5.97 14.87 -3.26
N HIS A 15 -6.96 15.24 -4.06
CA HIS A 15 -6.90 15.04 -5.51
C HIS A 15 -5.71 15.79 -6.12
N LEU A 16 -5.59 17.09 -5.88
CA LEU A 16 -4.54 17.94 -6.45
C LEU A 16 -3.14 17.50 -6.02
N SER A 17 -2.99 17.08 -4.76
CA SER A 17 -1.69 16.68 -4.22
C SER A 17 -1.27 15.27 -4.60
N ARG A 18 -2.20 14.35 -4.89
CA ARG A 18 -1.90 12.91 -5.05
C ARG A 18 -2.22 12.33 -6.42
N TYR A 19 -3.31 12.75 -7.04
CA TYR A 19 -3.87 12.11 -8.24
C TYR A 19 -3.70 12.93 -9.51
N SER A 20 -3.82 14.25 -9.40
CA SER A 20 -3.75 15.18 -10.51
C SER A 20 -2.38 15.17 -11.17
N ARG A 21 -2.35 15.20 -12.50
CA ARG A 21 -1.14 15.29 -13.32
C ARG A 21 -1.03 16.67 -13.96
N TRP A 22 0.18 17.06 -14.27
CA TRP A 22 0.45 18.27 -15.01
C TRP A 22 0.09 18.09 -16.49
N LEU A 23 -0.65 19.05 -17.03
CA LEU A 23 -1.01 19.14 -18.46
C LEU A 23 -0.15 20.22 -19.12
N PRO A 24 0.94 19.85 -19.83
CA PRO A 24 1.85 20.84 -20.43
C PRO A 24 1.16 21.80 -21.40
N GLU A 25 0.20 21.30 -22.19
CA GLU A 25 -0.57 22.08 -23.18
C GLU A 25 -1.53 23.09 -22.54
N LYS A 26 -1.92 22.86 -21.28
CA LYS A 26 -2.82 23.75 -20.52
C LYS A 26 -2.09 24.56 -19.46
N GLY A 27 -0.80 24.26 -19.20
CA GLY A 27 0.00 24.94 -18.17
C GLY A 27 -0.58 24.82 -16.75
N ARG A 28 -1.28 23.71 -16.44
CA ARG A 28 -1.91 23.47 -15.14
C ARG A 28 -2.06 21.98 -14.83
N ARG A 29 -2.43 21.69 -13.59
CA ARG A 29 -2.81 20.33 -13.17
C ARG A 29 -4.21 19.94 -13.70
N GLU A 30 -4.46 18.63 -13.78
CA GLU A 30 -5.75 18.05 -14.14
C GLU A 30 -6.85 18.45 -13.14
N THR A 31 -8.06 18.58 -13.64
CA THR A 31 -9.29 18.53 -12.84
C THR A 31 -9.65 17.08 -12.52
N TRP A 32 -10.59 16.86 -11.59
CA TRP A 32 -11.05 15.51 -11.25
C TRP A 32 -11.60 14.75 -12.45
N GLY A 33 -12.42 15.42 -13.28
CA GLY A 33 -12.92 14.84 -14.53
C GLY A 33 -11.82 14.44 -15.50
N GLU A 34 -10.81 15.31 -15.72
CA GLU A 34 -9.67 15.02 -16.60
C GLU A 34 -8.82 13.85 -16.10
N THR A 35 -8.69 13.67 -14.79
CA THR A 35 -8.03 12.48 -14.21
C THR A 35 -8.78 11.20 -14.59
N ILE A 36 -10.11 11.20 -14.55
CA ILE A 36 -10.94 10.05 -14.92
C ILE A 36 -10.88 9.81 -16.44
N GLU A 37 -10.96 10.88 -17.25
CA GLU A 37 -10.80 10.79 -18.71
C GLU A 37 -9.45 10.17 -19.10
N ARG A 38 -8.36 10.55 -18.45
CA ARG A 38 -7.04 9.95 -18.68
C ARG A 38 -7.02 8.45 -18.33
N TYR A 39 -7.66 8.04 -17.25
CA TYR A 39 -7.76 6.63 -16.86
C TYR A 39 -8.48 5.82 -17.94
N PHE A 40 -9.66 6.26 -18.38
CA PHE A 40 -10.43 5.55 -19.42
C PHE A 40 -9.83 5.68 -20.82
N GLY A 41 -9.15 6.78 -21.11
CA GLY A 41 -8.38 6.93 -22.34
C GLY A 41 -7.34 5.82 -22.48
N PHE A 42 -6.54 5.62 -21.42
CA PHE A 42 -5.54 4.55 -21.39
C PHE A 42 -6.17 3.16 -21.48
N PHE A 43 -7.15 2.82 -20.62
CA PHE A 43 -7.72 1.47 -20.61
C PHE A 43 -8.52 1.13 -21.85
N SER A 44 -9.21 2.10 -22.47
CA SER A 44 -9.91 1.87 -23.74
C SER A 44 -8.94 1.52 -24.88
N GLU A 45 -7.82 2.25 -24.97
CA GLU A 45 -6.77 1.96 -25.95
C GLU A 45 -6.10 0.61 -25.66
N HIS A 46 -5.68 0.38 -24.40
CA HIS A 46 -4.99 -0.85 -23.99
C HIS A 46 -5.84 -2.11 -24.24
N LEU A 47 -7.11 -2.10 -23.85
CA LEU A 47 -8.01 -3.26 -24.04
C LEU A 47 -8.28 -3.51 -25.52
N LYS A 48 -8.41 -2.46 -26.34
CA LYS A 48 -8.58 -2.59 -27.78
C LYS A 48 -7.33 -3.15 -28.45
N GLU A 49 -6.15 -2.61 -28.14
CA GLU A 49 -4.89 -3.03 -28.76
C GLU A 49 -4.47 -4.44 -28.32
N MET A 50 -4.57 -4.76 -27.05
CA MET A 50 -4.05 -6.01 -26.50
C MET A 50 -5.03 -7.18 -26.56
N HIS A 51 -6.33 -6.91 -26.56
CA HIS A 51 -7.37 -7.93 -26.45
C HIS A 51 -8.48 -7.80 -27.51
N GLY A 52 -8.45 -6.77 -28.36
CA GLY A 52 -9.53 -6.51 -29.34
C GLY A 52 -10.88 -6.16 -28.69
N TYR A 53 -10.88 -5.82 -27.39
CA TYR A 53 -12.08 -5.51 -26.65
C TYR A 53 -12.36 -4.01 -26.62
N GLU A 54 -13.53 -3.62 -27.09
CA GLU A 54 -14.01 -2.23 -27.02
C GLU A 54 -15.03 -2.07 -25.88
N ILE A 55 -14.74 -1.17 -24.95
CA ILE A 55 -15.67 -0.87 -23.85
C ILE A 55 -16.93 -0.22 -24.45
N LYS A 56 -18.10 -0.85 -24.26
CA LYS A 56 -19.39 -0.30 -24.70
C LYS A 56 -19.60 1.09 -24.08
N LYS A 57 -20.02 2.07 -24.89
CA LYS A 57 -20.21 3.45 -24.43
C LYS A 57 -21.08 3.55 -23.18
N SER A 58 -22.21 2.84 -23.13
CA SER A 58 -23.09 2.83 -21.94
C SER A 58 -22.42 2.33 -20.67
N LEU A 59 -21.54 1.32 -20.77
CA LEU A 59 -20.76 0.82 -19.63
C LEU A 59 -19.70 1.83 -19.23
N LYS A 60 -18.99 2.42 -20.20
CA LYS A 60 -17.98 3.45 -19.95
C LYS A 60 -18.59 4.63 -19.21
N ASP A 61 -19.68 5.20 -19.73
CA ASP A 61 -20.39 6.33 -19.12
C ASP A 61 -20.84 6.00 -17.67
N LYS A 62 -21.32 4.78 -17.43
CA LYS A 62 -21.72 4.31 -16.10
C LYS A 62 -20.54 4.24 -15.12
N LEU A 63 -19.40 3.71 -15.58
CA LEU A 63 -18.17 3.62 -14.76
C LEU A 63 -17.57 5.00 -14.48
N GLU A 64 -17.50 5.88 -15.50
CA GLU A 64 -17.01 7.25 -15.34
C GLU A 64 -17.85 8.04 -14.33
N ASN A 65 -19.18 7.99 -14.43
CA ASN A 65 -20.06 8.65 -13.49
C ASN A 65 -19.93 8.08 -12.06
N ALA A 66 -19.81 6.76 -11.90
CA ALA A 66 -19.66 6.14 -10.60
C ALA A 66 -18.33 6.55 -9.91
N ILE A 67 -17.25 6.74 -10.67
CA ILE A 67 -15.98 7.25 -10.13
C ILE A 67 -16.10 8.75 -9.86
N LEU A 68 -16.70 9.52 -10.77
CA LEU A 68 -16.88 10.96 -10.63
C LEU A 68 -17.64 11.32 -9.35
N GLU A 69 -18.67 10.52 -9.02
CA GLU A 69 -19.49 10.65 -7.81
C GLU A 69 -18.88 9.93 -6.58
N CYS A 70 -17.66 9.45 -6.66
CA CYS A 70 -16.98 8.74 -5.57
C CYS A 70 -17.76 7.53 -5.02
N LYS A 71 -18.52 6.81 -5.87
CA LYS A 71 -19.26 5.58 -5.52
C LYS A 71 -18.37 4.34 -5.56
N ILE A 72 -17.43 4.33 -6.50
CA ILE A 72 -16.39 3.31 -6.66
C ILE A 72 -15.07 3.98 -6.99
N MET A 73 -13.97 3.28 -6.75
CA MET A 73 -12.64 3.77 -7.11
C MET A 73 -11.82 2.69 -7.80
N PRO A 74 -11.11 3.02 -8.90
CA PRO A 74 -10.08 2.15 -9.43
C PRO A 74 -8.88 2.08 -8.48
N SER A 75 -7.91 1.23 -8.79
CA SER A 75 -6.63 1.23 -8.11
C SER A 75 -6.04 2.65 -8.06
N MET A 76 -5.64 3.09 -6.87
CA MET A 76 -4.92 4.36 -6.71
C MET A 76 -3.75 4.45 -7.70
N ARG A 77 -3.00 3.35 -7.87
CA ARG A 77 -1.85 3.31 -8.77
C ARG A 77 -2.26 3.47 -10.23
N CYS A 78 -3.26 2.72 -10.68
CA CYS A 78 -3.78 2.87 -12.04
C CYS A 78 -4.32 4.29 -12.29
N LEU A 79 -5.06 4.86 -11.34
CA LEU A 79 -5.59 6.21 -11.48
C LEU A 79 -4.47 7.27 -11.56
N MET A 80 -3.39 7.09 -10.78
CA MET A 80 -2.23 7.98 -10.81
C MET A 80 -1.37 7.84 -12.08
N THR A 81 -1.22 6.62 -12.60
CA THR A 81 -0.18 6.30 -13.60
C THR A 81 -0.73 5.98 -14.98
N ALA A 82 -2.06 5.91 -15.16
CA ALA A 82 -2.68 5.72 -16.47
C ALA A 82 -2.12 6.71 -17.51
N GLY A 83 -1.85 6.21 -18.72
CA GLY A 83 -1.14 6.93 -19.78
C GLY A 83 0.29 6.42 -19.97
N GLU A 84 1.22 7.31 -20.28
CA GLU A 84 2.60 6.97 -20.65
C GLU A 84 3.36 6.09 -19.63
N ALA A 85 3.11 6.30 -18.33
CA ALA A 85 3.78 5.51 -17.30
C ALA A 85 3.36 4.04 -17.35
N LEU A 86 2.06 3.76 -17.49
CA LEU A 86 1.54 2.39 -17.64
C LEU A 86 1.91 1.77 -18.99
N LYS A 87 1.95 2.54 -20.09
CA LYS A 87 2.43 2.06 -21.39
C LYS A 87 3.88 1.61 -21.32
N ARG A 88 4.71 2.33 -20.56
CA ARG A 88 6.15 1.99 -20.41
C ARG A 88 6.37 0.77 -19.55
N GLU A 89 5.66 0.66 -18.42
CA GLU A 89 5.84 -0.41 -17.44
C GLU A 89 4.55 -0.68 -16.66
N ASN A 90 3.96 -1.85 -16.88
CA ASN A 90 2.70 -2.21 -16.24
C ASN A 90 2.80 -2.38 -14.71
N ILE A 91 3.99 -2.64 -14.14
CA ILE A 91 4.19 -2.72 -12.69
C ILE A 91 3.67 -1.46 -11.99
N SER A 92 3.80 -0.29 -12.62
CA SER A 92 3.38 0.98 -12.01
C SER A 92 1.87 1.08 -11.72
N GLY A 93 1.05 0.22 -12.30
CA GLY A 93 -0.39 0.12 -12.02
C GLY A 93 -0.75 -0.75 -10.81
N TYR A 94 0.20 -1.51 -10.28
CA TYR A 94 -0.03 -2.43 -9.18
C TYR A 94 0.29 -1.83 -7.81
N ASN A 95 -0.50 -2.21 -6.81
CA ASN A 95 -0.28 -1.82 -5.41
C ASN A 95 0.47 -2.90 -4.62
N CYS A 96 0.25 -4.16 -4.95
CA CYS A 96 0.55 -5.33 -4.14
C CYS A 96 1.46 -6.29 -4.89
N SER A 97 2.51 -6.78 -4.22
CA SER A 97 3.38 -7.83 -4.72
C SER A 97 3.98 -8.66 -3.59
N TYR A 98 4.47 -9.85 -3.95
CA TYR A 98 5.22 -10.71 -3.04
C TYR A 98 6.36 -11.40 -3.76
N VAL A 99 7.49 -11.59 -3.07
CA VAL A 99 8.65 -12.33 -3.56
C VAL A 99 9.39 -13.05 -2.41
N ALA A 100 9.75 -14.31 -2.62
CA ALA A 100 10.65 -15.02 -1.71
C ALA A 100 12.11 -14.67 -2.04
N VAL A 101 12.96 -14.48 -1.03
CA VAL A 101 14.40 -14.25 -1.22
C VAL A 101 15.09 -15.61 -1.35
N ASP A 102 14.87 -16.26 -2.49
CA ASP A 102 15.36 -17.60 -2.81
C ASP A 102 16.46 -17.64 -3.87
N ARG A 103 16.73 -16.51 -4.49
CA ARG A 103 17.75 -16.33 -5.53
C ARG A 103 18.33 -14.92 -5.49
N VAL A 104 19.52 -14.76 -6.03
CA VAL A 104 20.25 -13.48 -6.03
C VAL A 104 19.46 -12.35 -6.68
N GLN A 105 18.73 -12.64 -7.76
CA GLN A 105 17.91 -11.69 -8.49
C GLN A 105 16.75 -11.10 -7.67
N ALA A 106 16.36 -11.72 -6.54
CA ALA A 106 15.29 -11.17 -5.71
C ALA A 106 15.60 -9.73 -5.24
N PHE A 107 16.86 -9.40 -4.97
CA PHE A 107 17.25 -8.07 -4.49
C PHE A 107 17.05 -6.98 -5.55
N ASP A 108 17.48 -7.22 -6.78
CA ASP A 108 17.33 -6.23 -7.85
C ASP A 108 15.89 -6.17 -8.38
N GLU A 109 15.14 -7.28 -8.38
CA GLU A 109 13.71 -7.28 -8.68
C GLU A 109 12.92 -6.47 -7.63
N ILE A 110 13.21 -6.64 -6.33
CA ILE A 110 12.60 -5.84 -5.26
C ILE A 110 12.87 -4.35 -5.47
N LEU A 111 14.13 -3.96 -5.74
CA LEU A 111 14.45 -2.56 -6.03
C LEU A 111 13.63 -2.03 -7.21
N TYR A 112 13.57 -2.77 -8.30
CA TYR A 112 12.85 -2.35 -9.49
C TYR A 112 11.34 -2.22 -9.25
N VAL A 113 10.73 -3.18 -8.55
CA VAL A 113 9.31 -3.16 -8.18
C VAL A 113 8.99 -1.96 -7.28
N LEU A 114 9.78 -1.73 -6.24
CA LEU A 114 9.62 -0.58 -5.34
C LEU A 114 9.78 0.76 -6.08
N MET A 115 10.75 0.88 -7.00
CA MET A 115 10.95 2.09 -7.82
C MET A 115 9.78 2.35 -8.79
N ASN A 116 8.98 1.33 -9.11
CA ASN A 116 7.73 1.49 -9.84
C ASN A 116 6.55 1.83 -8.93
N GLY A 117 6.79 1.92 -7.63
CA GLY A 117 5.82 2.38 -6.63
C GLY A 117 4.90 1.28 -6.12
N THR A 118 5.20 0.01 -6.38
CA THR A 118 4.46 -1.14 -5.85
C THR A 118 5.03 -1.56 -4.50
N GLY A 119 4.17 -1.82 -3.52
CA GLY A 119 4.59 -2.37 -2.23
C GLY A 119 4.99 -3.85 -2.35
N VAL A 120 5.98 -4.27 -1.58
CA VAL A 120 6.55 -5.62 -1.66
C VAL A 120 6.43 -6.35 -0.32
N GLY A 121 5.73 -7.48 -0.29
CA GLY A 121 5.93 -8.49 0.73
C GLY A 121 7.11 -9.37 0.35
N PHE A 122 7.93 -9.74 1.31
CA PHE A 122 9.06 -10.64 1.02
C PHE A 122 9.26 -11.65 2.15
N SER A 123 9.82 -12.81 1.80
CA SER A 123 10.14 -13.82 2.80
C SER A 123 11.64 -14.04 2.90
N VAL A 124 12.12 -14.04 4.13
CA VAL A 124 13.49 -14.44 4.51
C VAL A 124 13.50 -15.74 5.32
N GLU A 125 12.46 -16.55 5.17
CA GLU A 125 12.37 -17.86 5.83
C GLU A 125 13.50 -18.78 5.37
N ARG A 126 13.92 -19.65 6.25
CA ARG A 126 15.07 -20.55 6.04
C ARG A 126 14.99 -21.36 4.76
N GLN A 127 13.81 -21.88 4.41
CA GLN A 127 13.61 -22.67 3.19
C GLN A 127 13.86 -21.89 1.89
N PHE A 128 13.80 -20.55 1.93
CA PHE A 128 14.11 -19.68 0.81
C PHE A 128 15.57 -19.22 0.84
N VAL A 129 16.01 -18.59 1.93
CA VAL A 129 17.38 -18.03 1.99
C VAL A 129 18.47 -19.11 1.92
N SER A 130 18.15 -20.35 2.31
CA SER A 130 19.08 -21.48 2.17
C SER A 130 19.38 -21.84 0.71
N LYS A 131 18.58 -21.40 -0.26
CA LYS A 131 18.83 -21.59 -1.69
C LYS A 131 19.85 -20.60 -2.25
N LEU A 132 20.15 -19.51 -1.54
CA LEU A 132 21.17 -18.55 -1.95
C LEU A 132 22.55 -19.20 -1.94
N PRO A 133 23.48 -18.75 -2.81
CA PRO A 133 24.85 -19.25 -2.83
C PRO A 133 25.60 -18.97 -1.53
N VAL A 134 26.67 -19.68 -1.29
CA VAL A 134 27.64 -19.35 -0.25
C VAL A 134 28.41 -18.10 -0.69
N VAL A 135 28.60 -17.17 0.21
CA VAL A 135 29.42 -15.97 -0.01
C VAL A 135 30.89 -16.36 -0.06
N ALA A 136 31.69 -15.75 -0.90
CA ALA A 136 33.11 -16.01 -1.02
C ALA A 136 33.83 -15.89 0.32
N GLU A 137 34.87 -16.69 0.53
CA GLU A 137 35.68 -16.68 1.77
C GLU A 137 36.54 -15.42 1.87
N GLU A 138 37.02 -14.90 0.71
CA GLU A 138 37.90 -13.74 0.65
C GLU A 138 37.36 -12.70 -0.34
N PHE A 139 37.68 -11.45 -0.08
CA PHE A 139 37.26 -10.31 -0.92
C PHE A 139 38.46 -9.52 -1.44
N PHE A 140 38.50 -9.34 -2.75
CA PHE A 140 39.56 -8.60 -3.43
C PHE A 140 38.99 -7.40 -4.20
N PRO A 141 39.68 -6.25 -4.21
CA PRO A 141 39.33 -5.15 -5.09
C PRO A 141 39.36 -5.60 -6.57
N SER A 142 38.36 -5.21 -7.32
CA SER A 142 38.26 -5.45 -8.76
C SER A 142 38.52 -4.17 -9.53
N ASP A 143 39.10 -4.29 -10.73
CA ASP A 143 39.25 -3.16 -11.67
C ASP A 143 37.94 -2.85 -12.41
N THR A 144 36.91 -3.69 -12.27
CA THR A 144 35.60 -3.44 -12.85
C THR A 144 34.97 -2.18 -12.25
N VAL A 145 34.47 -1.32 -13.14
CA VAL A 145 33.72 -0.11 -12.74
C VAL A 145 32.28 -0.25 -13.19
N ILE A 146 31.37 -0.34 -12.22
CA ILE A 146 29.91 -0.33 -12.48
C ILE A 146 29.48 1.10 -12.79
N THR A 147 29.22 1.41 -14.05
CA THR A 147 28.68 2.72 -14.45
C THR A 147 27.17 2.71 -14.37
N VAL A 148 26.59 3.52 -13.50
CA VAL A 148 25.15 3.53 -13.23
C VAL A 148 24.42 4.53 -14.11
N ALA A 149 23.49 4.03 -14.93
CA ALA A 149 22.62 4.90 -15.73
C ALA A 149 21.55 5.56 -14.83
N ASP A 150 21.18 6.82 -15.13
CA ASP A 150 20.17 7.60 -14.42
C ASP A 150 18.75 7.15 -14.78
N SER A 151 18.40 5.93 -14.38
CA SER A 151 17.08 5.32 -14.58
C SER A 151 16.82 4.20 -13.57
N LYS A 152 15.54 3.87 -13.35
CA LYS A 152 15.12 2.73 -12.51
C LYS A 152 15.80 1.43 -12.95
N LEU A 153 15.84 1.21 -14.27
CA LEU A 153 16.49 0.05 -14.86
C LEU A 153 18.01 0.07 -14.61
N GLY A 154 18.65 1.25 -14.73
CA GLY A 154 20.07 1.41 -14.47
C GLY A 154 20.44 1.09 -13.02
N TRP A 155 19.67 1.55 -12.06
CA TRP A 155 19.88 1.26 -10.64
C TRP A 155 19.71 -0.23 -10.33
N ALA A 156 18.64 -0.87 -10.84
CA ALA A 156 18.41 -2.29 -10.63
C ALA A 156 19.52 -3.15 -11.25
N LYS A 157 19.95 -2.84 -12.48
CA LYS A 157 21.08 -3.54 -13.14
C LYS A 157 22.39 -3.38 -12.37
N ALA A 158 22.67 -2.18 -11.87
CA ALA A 158 23.88 -1.92 -11.10
C ALA A 158 23.89 -2.69 -9.77
N LEU A 159 22.76 -2.76 -9.06
CA LEU A 159 22.64 -3.60 -7.87
C LEU A 159 22.83 -5.09 -8.18
N LYS A 160 22.22 -5.58 -9.27
CA LYS A 160 22.40 -6.96 -9.73
C LYS A 160 23.87 -7.30 -9.99
N GLU A 161 24.57 -6.42 -10.68
CA GLU A 161 26.00 -6.60 -11.00
C GLU A 161 26.84 -6.58 -9.71
N LEU A 162 26.62 -5.59 -8.83
CA LEU A 162 27.32 -5.50 -7.54
C LEU A 162 27.15 -6.78 -6.73
N VAL A 163 25.90 -7.22 -6.49
CA VAL A 163 25.62 -8.40 -5.68
C VAL A 163 26.21 -9.66 -6.31
N GLY A 164 26.13 -9.79 -7.64
CA GLY A 164 26.76 -10.89 -8.37
C GLY A 164 28.28 -10.96 -8.17
N MET A 165 28.95 -9.81 -8.22
CA MET A 165 30.40 -9.71 -7.98
C MET A 165 30.76 -10.01 -6.53
N LEU A 166 29.97 -9.54 -5.58
CA LEU A 166 30.20 -9.81 -4.15
C LEU A 166 30.12 -11.31 -3.81
N TYR A 167 29.20 -12.05 -4.46
CA TYR A 167 29.13 -13.51 -4.26
C TYR A 167 30.41 -14.25 -4.71
N ILE A 168 31.12 -13.73 -5.68
CA ILE A 168 32.40 -14.31 -6.14
C ILE A 168 33.64 -13.64 -5.53
N GLY A 169 33.46 -12.84 -4.46
CA GLY A 169 34.56 -12.22 -3.70
C GLY A 169 35.20 -11.01 -4.37
N GLN A 170 34.58 -10.43 -5.39
CA GLN A 170 35.07 -9.24 -6.06
C GLN A 170 34.35 -7.98 -5.57
N VAL A 171 35.10 -6.97 -5.16
CA VAL A 171 34.57 -5.66 -4.77
C VAL A 171 34.84 -4.67 -5.91
N PRO A 172 33.82 -4.36 -6.74
CA PRO A 172 33.99 -3.44 -7.85
C PRO A 172 34.07 -1.99 -7.37
N LYS A 173 34.57 -1.14 -8.24
CA LYS A 173 34.36 0.31 -8.18
C LYS A 173 33.02 0.64 -8.82
N TRP A 174 32.45 1.81 -8.52
CA TRP A 174 31.25 2.29 -9.20
C TRP A 174 31.35 3.77 -9.54
N ASP A 175 30.74 4.13 -10.66
CA ASP A 175 30.64 5.49 -11.17
C ASP A 175 29.16 5.93 -11.17
N LEU A 176 28.85 6.92 -10.33
CA LEU A 176 27.52 7.51 -10.17
C LEU A 176 27.42 8.88 -10.88
N GLY A 177 28.43 9.29 -11.64
CA GLY A 177 28.51 10.62 -12.25
C GLY A 177 27.40 10.91 -13.27
N LYS A 178 26.73 9.89 -13.79
CA LYS A 178 25.56 10.04 -14.69
C LYS A 178 24.25 10.28 -13.97
N ILE A 179 24.18 10.03 -12.65
CA ILE A 179 22.96 10.21 -11.87
C ILE A 179 22.73 11.71 -11.65
N ARG A 180 21.51 12.16 -11.94
CA ARG A 180 21.12 13.55 -11.77
C ARG A 180 21.30 14.01 -10.31
N PRO A 181 21.64 15.30 -10.09
CA PRO A 181 21.80 15.84 -8.75
C PRO A 181 20.50 15.80 -7.93
N ALA A 182 20.65 15.80 -6.61
CA ALA A 182 19.53 15.94 -5.70
C ALA A 182 18.69 17.19 -6.00
N GLY A 183 17.37 17.07 -5.88
CA GLY A 183 16.44 18.17 -6.15
C GLY A 183 16.01 18.33 -7.61
N THR A 184 16.60 17.59 -8.56
CA THR A 184 16.19 17.62 -9.98
C THR A 184 14.77 17.04 -10.13
N PRO A 185 13.84 17.68 -10.90
CA PRO A 185 12.49 17.15 -11.11
C PRO A 185 12.49 15.78 -11.82
N LEU A 186 11.60 14.89 -11.37
CA LEU A 186 11.38 13.58 -11.97
C LEU A 186 10.25 13.63 -13.01
N LYS A 187 10.47 13.09 -14.22
CA LYS A 187 9.55 13.23 -15.36
C LYS A 187 8.32 12.30 -15.33
N THR A 188 8.36 11.18 -14.61
CA THR A 188 7.37 10.10 -14.81
C THR A 188 6.33 10.00 -13.69
N PHE A 189 6.71 10.26 -12.45
CA PHE A 189 5.82 10.15 -11.29
C PHE A 189 5.68 11.48 -10.55
N GLY A 190 6.31 12.51 -11.08
CA GLY A 190 6.57 13.71 -10.35
C GLY A 190 7.61 13.44 -9.25
N GLY A 191 8.18 14.43 -8.56
CA GLY A 191 9.17 14.31 -7.51
C GLY A 191 10.48 14.96 -7.83
N ARG A 192 11.30 14.97 -6.80
CA ARG A 192 12.67 15.41 -6.92
C ARG A 192 13.61 14.23 -6.75
N ALA A 193 14.66 14.17 -7.52
CA ALA A 193 15.71 13.17 -7.40
C ALA A 193 16.43 13.29 -6.05
N SER A 194 16.82 12.15 -5.49
CA SER A 194 17.63 12.07 -4.27
C SER A 194 19.13 12.34 -4.53
N GLY A 195 19.54 12.34 -5.79
CA GLY A 195 20.95 12.33 -6.15
C GLY A 195 21.60 10.95 -6.01
N PRO A 196 22.93 10.85 -6.17
CA PRO A 196 23.66 9.59 -6.14
C PRO A 196 23.91 9.01 -4.74
N GLU A 197 23.88 9.83 -3.69
CA GLU A 197 24.31 9.43 -2.34
C GLU A 197 23.53 8.26 -1.73
N PRO A 198 22.19 8.17 -1.85
CA PRO A 198 21.47 7.00 -1.31
C PRO A 198 21.92 5.69 -1.95
N LEU A 199 22.15 5.68 -3.25
CA LEU A 199 22.64 4.48 -3.96
C LEU A 199 24.06 4.12 -3.55
N ASN A 200 24.92 5.11 -3.37
CA ASN A 200 26.26 4.92 -2.81
C ASN A 200 26.19 4.28 -1.42
N GLY A 201 25.30 4.76 -0.57
CA GLY A 201 25.04 4.19 0.75
C GLY A 201 24.59 2.72 0.69
N LEU A 202 23.68 2.37 -0.23
CA LEU A 202 23.25 0.98 -0.44
C LEU A 202 24.41 0.08 -0.87
N PHE A 203 25.23 0.52 -1.81
CA PHE A 203 26.34 -0.28 -2.32
C PHE A 203 27.38 -0.56 -1.23
N ASN A 204 27.76 0.46 -0.46
CA ASN A 204 28.65 0.28 0.69
C ASN A 204 28.04 -0.64 1.75
N PHE A 205 26.74 -0.52 2.01
CA PHE A 205 26.02 -1.38 2.95
C PHE A 205 26.07 -2.86 2.51
N CYS A 206 25.82 -3.14 1.22
CA CYS A 206 25.93 -4.48 0.68
C CYS A 206 27.33 -5.04 0.82
N VAL A 207 28.37 -4.27 0.44
CA VAL A 207 29.79 -4.69 0.58
C VAL A 207 30.09 -5.08 2.03
N ASN A 208 29.64 -4.29 3.01
CA ASN A 208 29.88 -4.54 4.42
C ASN A 208 29.19 -5.82 4.90
N ILE A 209 27.93 -6.05 4.52
CA ILE A 209 27.18 -7.28 4.89
C ILE A 209 27.87 -8.50 4.27
N PHE A 210 28.22 -8.46 3.00
CA PHE A 210 28.87 -9.60 2.33
C PHE A 210 30.22 -9.93 2.94
N LYS A 211 31.06 -8.93 3.29
CA LYS A 211 32.31 -9.15 3.99
C LYS A 211 32.13 -9.80 5.37
N LYS A 212 31.06 -9.44 6.09
CA LYS A 212 30.72 -10.07 7.38
C LYS A 212 30.23 -11.52 7.20
N ALA A 213 29.66 -11.84 6.05
CA ALA A 213 29.09 -13.16 5.74
C ALA A 213 30.10 -14.10 5.04
N ASN A 214 31.38 -13.74 4.97
CA ASN A 214 32.40 -14.50 4.27
C ASN A 214 32.39 -16.00 4.64
N GLY A 215 32.52 -16.85 3.63
CA GLY A 215 32.58 -18.31 3.77
C GLY A 215 31.27 -18.99 4.19
N ARG A 216 30.16 -18.25 4.32
CA ARG A 216 28.84 -18.78 4.69
C ARG A 216 27.72 -18.18 3.83
N LYS A 217 26.52 -18.69 3.98
CA LYS A 217 25.34 -18.09 3.38
C LYS A 217 24.90 -16.85 4.16
N LEU A 218 24.25 -15.91 3.47
CA LEU A 218 23.53 -14.81 4.12
C LEU A 218 22.47 -15.38 5.06
N SER A 219 22.37 -14.81 6.24
CA SER A 219 21.32 -15.14 7.21
C SER A 219 20.01 -14.43 6.88
N SER A 220 18.91 -14.84 7.51
CA SER A 220 17.60 -14.20 7.39
C SER A 220 17.65 -12.70 7.67
N ILE A 221 18.29 -12.30 8.77
CA ILE A 221 18.39 -10.89 9.17
C ILE A 221 19.27 -10.08 8.20
N GLU A 222 20.33 -10.65 7.64
CA GLU A 222 21.17 -9.97 6.64
C GLU A 222 20.40 -9.76 5.32
N CYS A 223 19.64 -10.74 4.88
CA CYS A 223 18.75 -10.58 3.72
C CYS A 223 17.67 -9.52 3.99
N HIS A 224 17.05 -9.55 5.18
CA HIS A 224 16.09 -8.55 5.62
C HIS A 224 16.68 -7.14 5.59
N ASP A 225 17.87 -6.96 6.16
CA ASP A 225 18.53 -5.65 6.25
C ASP A 225 18.91 -5.09 4.87
N ILE A 226 19.34 -5.94 3.92
CA ILE A 226 19.57 -5.54 2.53
C ILE A 226 18.28 -5.05 1.89
N VAL A 227 17.16 -5.79 2.04
CA VAL A 227 15.85 -5.40 1.47
C VAL A 227 15.36 -4.10 2.09
N CYS A 228 15.50 -3.93 3.40
CA CYS A 228 15.15 -2.67 4.08
C CYS A 228 16.01 -1.50 3.58
N LYS A 229 17.30 -1.72 3.35
CA LYS A 229 18.20 -0.69 2.80
C LYS A 229 17.85 -0.32 1.35
N ILE A 230 17.43 -1.29 0.55
CA ILE A 230 16.86 -1.06 -0.78
C ILE A 230 15.63 -0.16 -0.70
N ALA A 231 14.74 -0.43 0.24
CA ALA A 231 13.54 0.37 0.44
C ALA A 231 13.85 1.80 0.89
N GLU A 232 14.84 1.98 1.76
CA GLU A 232 15.29 3.29 2.22
C GLU A 232 15.68 4.21 1.06
N ILE A 233 16.45 3.71 0.10
CA ILE A 233 16.88 4.54 -1.06
C ILE A 233 15.71 4.92 -1.98
N VAL A 234 14.66 4.10 -2.05
CA VAL A 234 13.45 4.40 -2.82
C VAL A 234 12.63 5.51 -2.14
N VAL A 235 12.55 5.51 -0.81
CA VAL A 235 11.87 6.56 -0.03
C VAL A 235 12.57 7.88 -0.16
N VAL A 236 13.87 7.91 0.08
CA VAL A 236 14.69 9.12 -0.04
C VAL A 236 14.69 9.65 -1.48
N GLY A 237 14.59 8.75 -2.47
CA GLY A 237 14.47 9.10 -3.89
C GLY A 237 13.19 9.81 -4.30
N GLY A 238 12.27 10.07 -3.39
CA GLY A 238 11.03 10.79 -3.68
C GLY A 238 10.04 10.03 -4.58
N VAL A 239 10.34 8.79 -4.95
CA VAL A 239 9.49 8.00 -5.88
C VAL A 239 8.22 7.53 -5.19
N ARG A 240 8.33 7.07 -3.96
CA ARG A 240 7.25 6.71 -3.03
C ARG A 240 7.83 6.34 -1.68
N ARG A 241 6.98 6.29 -0.65
CA ARG A 241 7.24 5.49 0.54
C ARG A 241 7.35 4.04 0.17
N SER A 242 8.39 3.41 0.63
CA SER A 242 8.53 1.99 0.62
C SER A 242 7.51 1.39 1.59
N ALA A 243 6.66 0.51 1.10
CA ALA A 243 5.85 -0.35 1.94
C ALA A 243 6.40 -1.77 1.82
N LEU A 244 6.86 -2.32 2.93
CA LEU A 244 7.39 -3.68 3.03
C LEU A 244 6.69 -4.47 4.14
N ILE A 245 6.53 -5.77 3.94
CA ILE A 245 6.32 -6.74 5.01
C ILE A 245 7.32 -7.87 4.85
N SER A 246 7.97 -8.24 5.96
CA SER A 246 8.92 -9.34 6.03
C SER A 246 8.29 -10.54 6.70
N LEU A 247 8.35 -11.70 6.04
CA LEU A 247 7.96 -12.99 6.62
C LEU A 247 9.20 -13.75 7.05
N SER A 248 9.19 -14.26 8.27
CA SER A 248 10.28 -15.05 8.86
C SER A 248 9.74 -16.27 9.59
N ASN A 249 10.56 -17.31 9.74
CA ASN A 249 10.17 -18.48 10.50
C ASN A 249 9.80 -18.12 11.95
N LEU A 250 8.81 -18.81 12.49
CA LEU A 250 8.41 -18.66 13.88
C LEU A 250 9.59 -18.85 14.84
N SER A 251 10.46 -19.81 14.56
CA SER A 251 11.67 -20.13 15.34
C SER A 251 12.88 -19.22 15.09
N ASP A 252 12.75 -18.19 14.25
CA ASP A 252 13.87 -17.27 13.98
C ASP A 252 13.97 -16.19 15.05
N ASP A 253 14.81 -16.44 16.03
CA ASP A 253 15.00 -15.57 17.19
C ASP A 253 15.65 -14.23 16.82
N ARG A 254 16.52 -14.19 15.81
CA ARG A 254 17.10 -12.94 15.29
C ARG A 254 16.02 -12.03 14.70
N MET A 255 15.08 -12.60 13.96
CA MET A 255 13.96 -11.84 13.40
C MET A 255 12.93 -11.45 14.46
N ARG A 256 12.72 -12.28 15.51
CA ARG A 256 11.88 -11.91 16.66
C ARG A 256 12.40 -10.66 17.38
N HIS A 257 13.72 -10.52 17.49
CA HIS A 257 14.38 -9.42 18.19
C HIS A 257 14.95 -8.34 17.25
N ALA A 258 14.61 -8.38 15.95
CA ALA A 258 15.16 -7.45 14.97
C ALA A 258 14.94 -5.96 15.33
N LYS A 259 13.86 -5.67 16.05
CA LYS A 259 13.48 -4.33 16.52
C LYS A 259 13.38 -4.28 18.05
N SER A 260 14.29 -4.92 18.76
CA SER A 260 14.40 -4.85 20.22
C SER A 260 15.41 -3.79 20.65
N GLY A 261 15.20 -3.19 21.83
CA GLY A 261 16.07 -2.14 22.36
C GLY A 261 16.10 -0.88 21.50
N GLN A 262 17.23 -0.21 21.44
CA GLN A 262 17.44 1.03 20.67
C GLN A 262 17.88 0.76 19.23
N TRP A 263 17.22 -0.18 18.56
CA TRP A 263 17.56 -0.62 17.19
C TRP A 263 17.61 0.52 16.17
N TRP A 264 16.81 1.57 16.34
CA TRP A 264 16.74 2.72 15.44
C TRP A 264 18.03 3.55 15.38
N GLU A 265 18.91 3.47 16.37
CA GLU A 265 20.20 4.17 16.38
C GLU A 265 21.22 3.55 15.42
N HIS A 266 21.16 2.22 15.25
CA HIS A 266 22.18 1.47 14.49
C HIS A 266 21.61 0.80 13.23
N GLU A 267 20.33 0.42 13.25
CA GLU A 267 19.66 -0.34 12.20
C GLU A 267 18.37 0.37 11.74
N GLY A 268 18.44 1.69 11.56
CA GLY A 268 17.30 2.54 11.24
C GLY A 268 16.53 2.12 9.99
N GLN A 269 17.17 1.47 9.00
CA GLN A 269 16.52 0.94 7.80
C GLN A 269 15.42 -0.09 8.12
N ARG A 270 15.48 -0.80 9.26
CA ARG A 270 14.46 -1.77 9.68
C ARG A 270 13.07 -1.15 9.90
N ALA A 271 13.01 0.17 10.10
CA ALA A 271 11.75 0.89 10.17
C ALA A 271 10.88 0.77 8.90
N LEU A 272 11.48 0.39 7.77
CA LEU A 272 10.79 0.35 6.48
C LEU A 272 10.00 -0.94 6.23
N ALA A 273 10.17 -1.97 7.06
CA ALA A 273 9.42 -3.21 6.95
C ALA A 273 8.62 -3.49 8.21
N ASN A 274 7.35 -3.89 8.06
CA ASN A 274 6.61 -4.57 9.12
C ASN A 274 7.12 -6.02 9.18
N ASN A 275 7.36 -6.55 10.37
CA ASN A 275 7.83 -7.92 10.53
C ASN A 275 6.69 -8.83 11.02
N SER A 276 6.52 -9.98 10.36
CA SER A 276 5.54 -11.00 10.73
C SER A 276 6.19 -12.38 10.87
N ALA A 277 5.75 -13.13 11.87
CA ALA A 277 6.06 -14.55 11.99
C ALA A 277 5.16 -15.34 11.04
N CYS A 278 5.74 -16.23 10.25
CA CYS A 278 5.01 -17.13 9.37
C CYS A 278 4.70 -18.45 10.09
N TYR A 279 3.42 -18.76 10.19
CA TYR A 279 2.92 -20.01 10.75
C TYR A 279 2.51 -20.94 9.64
N THR A 280 3.00 -22.17 9.68
CA THR A 280 2.65 -23.24 8.72
C THR A 280 1.62 -24.22 9.28
N GLU A 281 1.32 -24.10 10.57
CA GLU A 281 0.33 -24.86 11.32
C GLU A 281 -0.10 -24.07 12.57
N LYS A 282 -1.15 -24.50 13.25
CA LYS A 282 -1.50 -23.95 14.57
C LYS A 282 -0.37 -24.29 15.56
N PRO A 283 0.24 -23.30 16.22
CA PRO A 283 1.30 -23.55 17.18
C PRO A 283 0.76 -24.25 18.44
N ASP A 284 1.62 -24.94 19.18
CA ASP A 284 1.27 -25.32 20.54
C ASP A 284 1.10 -24.10 21.44
N MET A 285 0.43 -24.29 22.58
CA MET A 285 0.09 -23.20 23.51
C MET A 285 1.34 -22.47 24.02
N GLY A 286 2.42 -23.18 24.29
CA GLY A 286 3.66 -22.57 24.82
C GLY A 286 4.29 -21.62 23.81
N VAL A 287 4.47 -22.09 22.59
CA VAL A 287 5.02 -21.27 21.49
C VAL A 287 4.13 -20.07 21.19
N PHE A 288 2.79 -20.26 21.19
CA PHE A 288 1.87 -19.15 21.01
C PHE A 288 2.01 -18.09 22.09
N MET A 289 2.07 -18.51 23.37
CA MET A 289 2.20 -17.59 24.50
C MET A 289 3.52 -16.80 24.47
N ASP A 290 4.62 -17.44 24.06
CA ASP A 290 5.90 -16.75 23.92
C ASP A 290 5.85 -15.65 22.85
N GLU A 291 5.27 -15.93 21.67
CA GLU A 291 5.09 -14.93 20.62
C GLU A 291 4.11 -13.83 21.03
N TRP A 292 3.00 -14.21 21.67
CA TRP A 292 1.98 -13.24 22.13
C TRP A 292 2.55 -12.30 23.18
N LYS A 293 3.38 -12.83 24.09
CA LYS A 293 4.10 -12.02 25.06
C LYS A 293 5.12 -11.10 24.39
N ALA A 294 5.89 -11.59 23.42
CA ALA A 294 6.86 -10.77 22.68
C ALA A 294 6.16 -9.63 21.93
N LEU A 295 5.00 -9.90 21.31
CA LEU A 295 4.16 -8.91 20.66
C LEU A 295 3.67 -7.83 21.64
N TYR A 296 3.14 -8.24 22.78
CA TYR A 296 2.72 -7.33 23.86
C TYR A 296 3.88 -6.46 24.36
N ASP A 297 5.03 -7.06 24.64
CA ASP A 297 6.21 -6.36 25.16
C ASP A 297 6.78 -5.35 24.15
N SER A 298 6.66 -5.63 22.84
CA SER A 298 7.19 -4.77 21.78
C SER A 298 6.54 -3.40 21.72
N LYS A 299 5.27 -3.27 22.14
CA LYS A 299 4.41 -2.08 22.04
C LYS A 299 4.31 -1.49 20.62
N SER A 300 4.84 -2.20 19.61
CA SER A 300 4.90 -1.77 18.21
C SER A 300 4.08 -2.63 17.24
N GLY A 301 3.39 -3.66 17.76
CA GLY A 301 2.61 -4.59 16.91
C GLY A 301 3.44 -5.63 16.17
N GLU A 302 4.72 -5.80 16.49
CA GLU A 302 5.60 -6.75 15.84
C GLU A 302 6.10 -7.86 16.81
N ARG A 303 6.24 -9.11 16.35
CA ARG A 303 5.90 -9.57 14.99
C ARG A 303 4.40 -9.78 14.85
N GLY A 304 3.85 -9.38 13.70
CA GLY A 304 2.48 -9.73 13.31
C GLY A 304 2.32 -11.23 13.02
N ILE A 305 1.07 -11.66 12.83
CA ILE A 305 0.74 -13.06 12.54
C ILE A 305 0.44 -13.22 11.05
N PHE A 306 1.22 -14.02 10.34
CA PHE A 306 0.90 -14.51 9.02
C PHE A 306 0.75 -16.03 9.04
N ASN A 307 -0.47 -16.55 9.02
CA ASN A 307 -0.75 -17.98 8.98
C ASN A 307 -0.84 -18.45 7.52
N ARG A 308 0.25 -19.06 7.01
CA ARG A 308 0.30 -19.58 5.64
C ARG A 308 -0.66 -20.76 5.43
N ALA A 309 -0.86 -21.60 6.43
CA ALA A 309 -1.82 -22.69 6.35
C ALA A 309 -3.24 -22.15 6.10
N SER A 310 -3.68 -21.18 6.91
CA SER A 310 -4.95 -20.49 6.72
C SER A 310 -5.05 -19.78 5.36
N ALA A 311 -3.97 -19.12 4.91
CA ALA A 311 -3.94 -18.46 3.60
C ALA A 311 -4.09 -19.48 2.46
N THR A 312 -3.46 -20.65 2.56
CA THR A 312 -3.56 -21.74 1.56
C THR A 312 -4.98 -22.33 1.52
N GLU A 313 -5.57 -22.60 2.68
CA GLU A 313 -6.97 -23.05 2.76
C GLU A 313 -7.94 -22.02 2.20
N GLN A 314 -7.74 -20.75 2.53
CA GLN A 314 -8.56 -19.65 2.00
C GLN A 314 -8.46 -19.56 0.47
N ALA A 315 -7.26 -19.68 -0.08
CA ALA A 315 -7.03 -19.70 -1.52
C ALA A 315 -7.74 -20.88 -2.20
N ALA A 316 -7.81 -22.03 -1.56
CA ALA A 316 -8.47 -23.24 -2.10
C ALA A 316 -10.01 -23.18 -2.04
N ARG A 317 -10.60 -22.45 -1.09
CA ARG A 317 -12.05 -22.47 -0.81
C ARG A 317 -12.96 -22.11 -1.98
N ASN A 318 -12.51 -21.24 -2.87
CA ASN A 318 -13.32 -20.83 -4.01
C ASN A 318 -13.30 -21.84 -5.19
N GLY A 319 -12.45 -22.85 -5.15
CA GLY A 319 -12.33 -23.92 -6.17
C GLY A 319 -11.75 -23.47 -7.52
N ARG A 320 -11.36 -22.20 -7.68
CA ARG A 320 -10.79 -21.67 -8.92
C ARG A 320 -9.27 -21.56 -8.90
N ARG A 321 -8.67 -21.59 -7.71
CA ARG A 321 -7.24 -21.36 -7.53
C ARG A 321 -6.50 -22.67 -7.36
N ASN A 322 -5.51 -22.95 -8.22
CA ASN A 322 -4.62 -24.08 -8.00
C ASN A 322 -3.62 -23.73 -6.88
N THR A 323 -3.68 -24.49 -5.79
CA THR A 323 -2.81 -24.30 -4.62
C THR A 323 -1.68 -25.32 -4.54
N GLU A 324 -1.65 -26.32 -5.42
CA GLU A 324 -0.67 -27.40 -5.39
C GLU A 324 0.75 -26.86 -5.66
N GLY A 325 1.68 -27.15 -4.76
CA GLY A 325 3.08 -26.77 -4.89
C GLY A 325 3.38 -25.27 -4.67
N HIS A 326 2.41 -24.48 -4.22
CA HIS A 326 2.60 -23.05 -3.96
C HIS A 326 2.67 -22.74 -2.47
N GLU A 327 3.77 -22.07 -2.07
CA GLU A 327 3.90 -21.45 -0.75
C GLU A 327 3.49 -19.98 -0.87
N TYR A 328 2.28 -19.66 -0.37
CA TYR A 328 1.76 -18.30 -0.45
C TYR A 328 2.44 -17.34 0.52
N GLY A 329 2.59 -16.11 0.06
CA GLY A 329 2.93 -14.96 0.86
C GLY A 329 1.85 -13.89 0.78
N THR A 330 2.21 -12.66 1.12
CA THR A 330 1.27 -11.55 1.18
C THR A 330 1.94 -10.22 0.81
N ASN A 331 1.14 -9.23 0.45
CA ASN A 331 1.56 -7.84 0.24
C ASN A 331 1.76 -7.11 1.59
N PRO A 332 2.35 -5.90 1.60
CA PRO A 332 2.69 -5.18 2.83
C PRO A 332 1.55 -4.99 3.84
N CYS A 333 0.34 -4.72 3.35
CA CYS A 333 -0.83 -4.56 4.23
C CYS A 333 -1.55 -5.89 4.54
N SER A 334 -1.07 -6.98 3.98
CA SER A 334 -1.51 -8.35 4.26
C SER A 334 -2.95 -8.71 3.87
N GLU A 335 -3.61 -7.92 3.01
CA GLU A 335 -4.95 -8.26 2.51
C GLU A 335 -4.95 -9.26 1.35
N ILE A 336 -3.85 -9.42 0.61
CA ILE A 336 -3.78 -10.24 -0.60
C ILE A 336 -2.95 -11.49 -0.37
N ILE A 337 -3.46 -12.63 -0.81
CA ILE A 337 -2.74 -13.92 -0.84
C ILE A 337 -2.06 -14.04 -2.21
N LEU A 338 -0.73 -14.11 -2.22
CA LEU A 338 0.09 -14.06 -3.43
C LEU A 338 0.99 -15.29 -3.54
N ARG A 339 1.16 -15.78 -4.77
CA ARG A 339 2.27 -16.68 -5.13
C ARG A 339 3.60 -15.93 -5.07
N ASP A 340 4.68 -16.65 -5.01
CA ASP A 340 6.01 -16.07 -5.22
C ASP A 340 6.09 -15.43 -6.62
N ARG A 341 6.55 -14.20 -6.70
CA ARG A 341 6.62 -13.39 -7.93
C ARG A 341 5.26 -13.15 -8.57
N GLU A 342 4.40 -12.47 -7.83
CA GLU A 342 3.06 -12.15 -8.29
C GLU A 342 2.63 -10.75 -7.85
N PHE A 343 1.79 -10.12 -8.69
CA PHE A 343 1.12 -8.86 -8.42
C PHE A 343 -0.38 -9.03 -8.28
N CYS A 344 -1.01 -8.15 -7.51
CA CYS A 344 -2.45 -8.01 -7.49
C CYS A 344 -2.85 -6.53 -7.63
N ASN A 345 -3.90 -6.26 -8.41
CA ASN A 345 -4.51 -4.95 -8.49
C ASN A 345 -5.67 -4.82 -7.50
N LEU A 346 -6.04 -3.58 -7.19
CA LEU A 346 -7.09 -3.23 -6.25
C LEU A 346 -8.15 -2.36 -6.92
N SER A 347 -9.39 -2.48 -6.46
CA SER A 347 -10.47 -1.52 -6.68
C SER A 347 -11.29 -1.40 -5.40
N GLU A 348 -12.05 -0.32 -5.24
CA GLU A 348 -12.79 -0.07 -4.00
C GLU A 348 -14.24 0.27 -4.25
N VAL A 349 -15.09 -0.37 -3.47
CA VAL A 349 -16.50 0.00 -3.28
C VAL A 349 -16.55 1.01 -2.14
N VAL A 350 -17.11 2.19 -2.39
CA VAL A 350 -17.26 3.24 -1.38
C VAL A 350 -18.66 3.16 -0.79
N VAL A 351 -18.73 2.72 0.46
CA VAL A 351 -19.99 2.64 1.21
C VAL A 351 -20.37 4.03 1.71
N ARG A 352 -21.64 4.36 1.57
CA ARG A 352 -22.25 5.60 2.06
C ARG A 352 -23.34 5.29 3.11
N PRO A 353 -23.64 6.23 4.03
CA PRO A 353 -24.66 6.04 5.05
C PRO A 353 -26.04 5.66 4.50
N GLU A 354 -26.38 6.17 3.32
CA GLU A 354 -27.66 5.96 2.63
C GLU A 354 -27.72 4.70 1.75
N ASP A 355 -26.60 3.97 1.61
CA ASP A 355 -26.59 2.79 0.75
C ASP A 355 -27.56 1.71 1.25
N THR A 356 -28.24 1.11 0.27
CA THR A 356 -29.07 -0.08 0.42
C THR A 356 -28.32 -1.29 -0.13
N LYS A 357 -28.90 -2.49 0.06
CA LYS A 357 -28.36 -3.71 -0.56
C LYS A 357 -28.23 -3.59 -2.08
N GLU A 358 -29.23 -3.00 -2.75
CA GLU A 358 -29.28 -2.85 -4.19
C GLU A 358 -28.17 -1.92 -4.70
N THR A 359 -27.95 -0.78 -4.04
CA THR A 359 -26.87 0.15 -4.42
C THR A 359 -25.50 -0.44 -4.15
N LEU A 360 -25.32 -1.21 -3.07
CA LEU A 360 -24.08 -1.93 -2.80
C LEU A 360 -23.79 -3.00 -3.85
N LEU A 361 -24.80 -3.78 -4.28
CA LEU A 361 -24.65 -4.76 -5.36
C LEU A 361 -24.21 -4.12 -6.67
N GLU A 362 -24.77 -2.95 -7.02
CA GLU A 362 -24.36 -2.21 -8.21
C GLU A 362 -22.91 -1.71 -8.11
N LYS A 363 -22.53 -1.13 -6.98
CA LYS A 363 -21.15 -0.67 -6.73
C LYS A 363 -20.14 -1.80 -6.81
N VAL A 364 -20.44 -2.96 -6.23
CA VAL A 364 -19.60 -4.15 -6.28
C VAL A 364 -19.40 -4.66 -7.72
N GLU A 365 -20.49 -4.70 -8.52
CA GLU A 365 -20.42 -5.04 -9.93
C GLU A 365 -19.44 -4.15 -10.69
N LEU A 366 -19.60 -2.83 -10.56
CA LEU A 366 -18.77 -1.85 -11.26
C LEU A 366 -17.29 -1.91 -10.79
N ALA A 367 -17.05 -2.06 -9.49
CA ALA A 367 -15.70 -2.18 -8.97
C ALA A 367 -15.00 -3.47 -9.46
N ALA A 368 -15.72 -4.59 -9.57
CA ALA A 368 -15.20 -5.83 -10.12
C ALA A 368 -14.85 -5.69 -11.63
N ILE A 369 -15.64 -4.93 -12.38
CA ILE A 369 -15.36 -4.63 -13.80
C ILE A 369 -14.04 -3.83 -13.91
N LEU A 370 -13.88 -2.76 -13.12
CA LEU A 370 -12.63 -1.99 -13.11
C LEU A 370 -11.41 -2.87 -12.78
N GLY A 371 -11.52 -3.71 -11.75
CA GLY A 371 -10.47 -4.65 -11.38
C GLY A 371 -10.13 -5.61 -12.53
N THR A 372 -11.14 -6.12 -13.24
CA THR A 372 -10.94 -7.02 -14.38
C THR A 372 -10.19 -6.32 -15.52
N PHE A 373 -10.50 -5.07 -15.84
CA PHE A 373 -9.71 -4.28 -16.79
C PHE A 373 -8.27 -4.13 -16.36
N GLN A 374 -8.02 -3.81 -15.10
CA GLN A 374 -6.68 -3.64 -14.53
C GLN A 374 -5.87 -4.94 -14.52
N SER A 375 -6.52 -6.11 -14.40
CA SER A 375 -5.84 -7.42 -14.42
C SER A 375 -5.24 -7.80 -15.78
N THR A 376 -5.52 -7.02 -16.83
CA THR A 376 -4.92 -7.21 -18.16
C THR A 376 -3.48 -6.69 -18.26
N LEU A 377 -3.01 -5.96 -17.25
CA LEU A 377 -1.65 -5.41 -17.19
C LEU A 377 -0.64 -6.51 -16.82
N VAL A 378 -0.04 -7.16 -17.80
CA VAL A 378 0.91 -8.29 -17.59
C VAL A 378 2.24 -8.13 -18.32
N ASN A 379 2.50 -6.96 -18.91
CA ASN A 379 3.75 -6.69 -19.62
C ASN A 379 4.76 -6.05 -18.67
N PHE A 380 5.64 -6.87 -18.09
CA PHE A 380 6.70 -6.45 -17.18
C PHE A 380 8.05 -6.59 -17.85
N LYS A 381 8.77 -5.46 -17.99
CA LYS A 381 9.94 -5.39 -18.88
C LYS A 381 11.26 -5.87 -18.27
N TYR A 382 11.40 -5.80 -16.94
CA TYR A 382 12.67 -6.10 -16.28
C TYR A 382 12.65 -7.38 -15.46
N VAL A 383 11.61 -7.54 -14.64
CA VAL A 383 11.50 -8.70 -13.74
C VAL A 383 11.38 -10.02 -14.51
N SER A 384 11.68 -11.13 -13.87
CA SER A 384 11.66 -12.46 -14.49
C SER A 384 10.29 -12.80 -15.09
N LYS A 385 10.29 -13.68 -16.10
CA LYS A 385 9.05 -14.09 -16.79
C LYS A 385 8.02 -14.76 -15.87
N GLU A 386 8.45 -15.26 -14.71
CA GLU A 386 7.56 -15.86 -13.71
C GLU A 386 6.49 -14.86 -13.22
N TRP A 387 6.85 -13.59 -13.03
CA TRP A 387 5.90 -12.54 -12.68
C TRP A 387 4.76 -12.40 -13.69
N SER A 388 5.11 -12.28 -14.97
CA SER A 388 4.11 -12.17 -16.05
C SER A 388 3.28 -13.45 -16.18
N LYS A 389 3.90 -14.63 -16.04
CA LYS A 389 3.22 -15.92 -16.09
C LYS A 389 2.18 -16.03 -14.97
N ASN A 390 2.57 -15.81 -13.72
CA ASN A 390 1.68 -15.93 -12.56
C ASN A 390 0.50 -14.94 -12.68
N CYS A 391 0.76 -13.68 -13.03
CA CYS A 391 -0.30 -12.68 -13.21
C CYS A 391 -1.24 -13.01 -14.38
N ALA A 392 -0.72 -13.57 -15.48
CA ALA A 392 -1.54 -13.97 -16.62
C ALA A 392 -2.41 -15.21 -16.32
N GLU A 393 -1.92 -16.12 -15.51
CA GLU A 393 -2.67 -17.32 -15.08
C GLU A 393 -3.77 -16.96 -14.07
N GLU A 394 -3.44 -16.20 -13.03
CA GLU A 394 -4.35 -15.98 -11.91
C GLU A 394 -5.23 -14.74 -12.05
N ARG A 395 -4.80 -13.69 -12.78
CA ARG A 395 -5.56 -12.46 -13.00
C ARG A 395 -6.15 -11.89 -11.71
N LEU A 396 -5.40 -11.88 -10.60
CA LEU A 396 -5.90 -11.55 -9.26
C LEU A 396 -6.54 -10.16 -9.21
N LEU A 397 -7.67 -10.08 -8.54
CA LEU A 397 -8.34 -8.84 -8.14
C LEU A 397 -8.33 -8.71 -6.61
N GLY A 398 -8.37 -7.47 -6.15
CA GLY A 398 -8.66 -7.12 -4.78
C GLY A 398 -9.79 -6.09 -4.76
N VAL A 399 -11.03 -6.55 -5.02
CA VAL A 399 -12.22 -5.71 -4.84
C VAL A 399 -12.43 -5.53 -3.35
N SER A 400 -12.17 -4.32 -2.85
CA SER A 400 -12.25 -3.97 -1.44
C SER A 400 -13.52 -3.17 -1.15
N ILE A 401 -13.95 -3.21 0.10
CA ILE A 401 -15.02 -2.34 0.61
C ILE A 401 -14.40 -1.33 1.58
N THR A 402 -14.63 -0.04 1.34
CA THR A 402 -14.23 1.05 2.26
C THR A 402 -15.48 1.80 2.74
N GLY A 403 -15.42 2.38 3.94
CA GLY A 403 -16.60 2.96 4.59
C GLY A 403 -17.49 1.93 5.31
N ILE A 404 -16.98 0.76 5.62
CA ILE A 404 -17.74 -0.32 6.31
C ILE A 404 -18.42 0.21 7.58
N MET A 405 -17.72 1.06 8.33
CA MET A 405 -18.21 1.60 9.60
C MET A 405 -19.20 2.77 9.44
N ASP A 406 -19.40 3.27 8.22
CA ASP A 406 -20.27 4.41 7.94
C ASP A 406 -21.74 3.99 7.70
N ASN A 407 -22.03 2.69 7.54
CA ASN A 407 -23.38 2.19 7.22
C ASN A 407 -23.77 1.00 8.12
N PRO A 408 -24.98 1.02 8.72
CA PRO A 408 -25.43 -0.04 9.62
C PRO A 408 -25.54 -1.44 8.99
N LEU A 409 -25.74 -1.55 7.67
CA LEU A 409 -25.78 -2.85 6.98
C LEU A 409 -24.39 -3.50 6.93
N THR A 410 -23.37 -2.70 6.67
CA THR A 410 -21.99 -3.20 6.47
C THR A 410 -21.22 -3.34 7.78
N ASN A 411 -21.54 -2.57 8.82
CA ASN A 411 -20.94 -2.71 10.15
C ASN A 411 -21.65 -3.75 11.05
N GLY A 412 -22.66 -4.43 10.53
CA GLY A 412 -23.35 -5.52 11.24
C GLY A 412 -24.40 -5.07 12.26
N LYS A 413 -24.64 -3.76 12.44
CA LYS A 413 -25.64 -3.27 13.40
C LYS A 413 -27.09 -3.43 12.91
N LYS A 414 -27.30 -3.68 11.61
CA LYS A 414 -28.63 -3.84 11.02
C LYS A 414 -28.65 -4.97 9.99
N GLY A 415 -29.69 -5.80 10.06
CA GLY A 415 -29.89 -6.90 9.10
C GLY A 415 -29.00 -8.11 9.36
N ASN A 416 -28.87 -8.96 8.35
CA ASN A 416 -28.00 -10.13 8.39
C ASN A 416 -26.73 -9.86 7.56
N LEU A 417 -25.65 -9.51 8.24
CA LEU A 417 -24.37 -9.17 7.61
C LEU A 417 -23.83 -10.32 6.76
N ASP A 418 -23.84 -11.54 7.27
CA ASP A 418 -23.27 -12.69 6.59
C ASP A 418 -23.98 -13.00 5.26
N SER A 419 -25.31 -12.87 5.25
CA SER A 419 -26.11 -13.02 4.03
C SER A 419 -25.79 -11.92 3.01
N LEU A 420 -25.72 -10.66 3.47
CA LEU A 420 -25.35 -9.54 2.61
C LEU A 420 -23.98 -9.74 1.98
N LEU A 421 -22.99 -10.09 2.79
CA LEU A 421 -21.60 -10.28 2.30
C LEU A 421 -21.49 -11.40 1.27
N LYS A 422 -22.21 -12.51 1.45
CA LYS A 422 -22.28 -13.61 0.47
C LYS A 422 -22.85 -13.12 -0.87
N GLU A 423 -23.96 -12.40 -0.85
CA GLU A 423 -24.58 -11.89 -2.07
C GLU A 423 -23.70 -10.87 -2.81
N LEU A 424 -23.03 -9.99 -2.06
CA LEU A 424 -22.05 -9.05 -2.62
C LEU A 424 -20.88 -9.79 -3.26
N LYS A 425 -20.34 -10.83 -2.59
CA LYS A 425 -19.26 -11.66 -3.13
C LYS A 425 -19.67 -12.37 -4.42
N GLU A 426 -20.83 -12.99 -4.44
CA GLU A 426 -21.37 -13.66 -5.63
C GLU A 426 -21.53 -12.70 -6.81
N ARG A 427 -21.98 -11.45 -6.55
CA ARG A 427 -22.08 -10.40 -7.56
C ARG A 427 -20.69 -10.05 -8.13
N ALA A 428 -19.67 -9.88 -7.30
CA ALA A 428 -18.31 -9.60 -7.74
C ALA A 428 -17.75 -10.74 -8.62
N ILE A 429 -17.94 -11.99 -8.20
CA ILE A 429 -17.49 -13.19 -8.93
C ILE A 429 -18.16 -13.27 -10.30
N LYS A 430 -19.49 -13.09 -10.35
CA LYS A 430 -20.26 -13.13 -11.60
C LYS A 430 -19.84 -12.03 -12.57
N SER A 431 -19.64 -10.82 -12.06
CA SER A 431 -19.23 -9.67 -12.86
C SER A 431 -17.84 -9.87 -13.47
N ASN A 432 -16.88 -10.36 -12.66
CA ASN A 432 -15.55 -10.70 -13.17
C ASN A 432 -15.61 -11.82 -14.23
N ALA A 433 -16.37 -12.89 -14.01
CA ALA A 433 -16.50 -14.00 -14.96
C ALA A 433 -17.06 -13.50 -16.31
N THR A 434 -18.07 -12.63 -16.29
CA THR A 434 -18.69 -12.07 -17.49
C THR A 434 -17.71 -11.23 -18.28
N ILE A 435 -17.05 -10.27 -17.64
CA ILE A 435 -16.13 -9.35 -18.32
C ILE A 435 -14.84 -10.05 -18.74
N ALA A 436 -14.29 -10.97 -17.93
CA ALA A 436 -13.14 -11.76 -18.32
C ALA A 436 -13.39 -12.58 -19.60
N LYS A 437 -14.59 -13.17 -19.71
CA LYS A 437 -15.01 -13.89 -20.91
C LYS A 437 -15.13 -12.96 -22.13
N GLU A 438 -15.70 -11.76 -21.96
CA GLU A 438 -15.82 -10.78 -23.05
C GLU A 438 -14.43 -10.30 -23.53
N ILE A 439 -13.48 -10.10 -22.63
CA ILE A 439 -12.10 -9.70 -22.94
C ILE A 439 -11.28 -10.87 -23.52
N GLY A 440 -11.66 -12.11 -23.25
CA GLY A 440 -10.91 -13.29 -23.67
C GLY A 440 -9.75 -13.66 -22.76
N ILE A 441 -9.85 -13.36 -21.45
CA ILE A 441 -8.87 -13.72 -20.43
C ILE A 441 -9.42 -14.74 -19.42
N PRO A 442 -8.57 -15.47 -18.69
CA PRO A 442 -9.04 -16.32 -17.58
C PRO A 442 -9.84 -15.54 -16.55
N GLN A 443 -10.86 -16.18 -15.97
CA GLN A 443 -11.51 -15.66 -14.77
C GLN A 443 -10.49 -15.54 -13.63
N SER A 444 -10.58 -14.49 -12.83
CA SER A 444 -9.67 -14.26 -11.72
C SER A 444 -9.73 -15.39 -10.69
N ALA A 445 -8.57 -15.87 -10.28
CA ALA A 445 -8.44 -16.96 -9.29
C ALA A 445 -8.92 -16.55 -7.90
N ALA A 446 -8.79 -15.26 -7.55
CA ALA A 446 -9.36 -14.65 -6.35
C ALA A 446 -9.75 -13.18 -6.64
N ILE A 447 -10.80 -12.67 -5.99
CA ILE A 447 -11.47 -11.43 -6.41
C ILE A 447 -11.63 -10.43 -5.26
N THR A 448 -11.99 -10.86 -4.05
CA THR A 448 -12.46 -9.98 -2.99
C THR A 448 -11.52 -9.92 -1.80
N CYS A 449 -11.37 -8.74 -1.22
CA CYS A 449 -10.58 -8.47 -0.01
C CYS A 449 -11.18 -7.29 0.79
N VAL A 450 -10.60 -6.98 1.93
CA VAL A 450 -10.74 -5.66 2.56
C VAL A 450 -9.35 -5.12 2.84
N LYS A 451 -9.00 -4.02 2.19
CA LYS A 451 -7.73 -3.34 2.42
C LYS A 451 -7.87 -2.20 3.43
N PRO A 452 -6.83 -1.84 4.16
CA PRO A 452 -6.77 -0.57 4.85
C PRO A 452 -6.64 0.54 3.78
N SER A 453 -7.74 1.26 3.56
CA SER A 453 -7.82 2.30 2.52
C SER A 453 -7.20 3.60 3.03
N GLY A 454 -5.94 3.86 2.68
CA GLY A 454 -5.26 5.09 3.06
C GLY A 454 -5.74 6.30 2.25
N THR A 455 -5.05 6.62 1.16
CA THR A 455 -5.33 7.81 0.35
C THR A 455 -6.71 7.80 -0.32
N VAL A 456 -7.23 6.62 -0.71
CA VAL A 456 -8.56 6.55 -1.35
C VAL A 456 -9.65 6.93 -0.36
N SER A 457 -9.64 6.40 0.87
CA SER A 457 -10.66 6.76 1.87
C SER A 457 -10.63 8.26 2.21
N GLN A 458 -9.46 8.89 2.17
CA GLN A 458 -9.30 10.33 2.35
C GLN A 458 -9.89 11.10 1.15
N LEU A 459 -9.66 10.64 -0.08
CA LEU A 459 -10.19 11.27 -1.29
C LEU A 459 -11.71 11.22 -1.35
N VAL A 460 -12.31 10.14 -0.88
CA VAL A 460 -13.76 9.93 -0.98
C VAL A 460 -14.53 10.24 0.30
N ASP A 461 -13.86 10.66 1.36
CA ASP A 461 -14.43 10.87 2.70
C ASP A 461 -15.21 9.64 3.21
N ALA A 462 -14.52 8.55 3.43
CA ALA A 462 -15.08 7.32 3.99
C ALA A 462 -14.21 6.79 5.13
N ALA A 463 -14.79 5.97 6.01
CA ALA A 463 -14.03 5.20 6.99
C ALA A 463 -13.05 4.26 6.25
N SER A 464 -11.83 4.10 6.76
CA SER A 464 -10.77 3.33 6.10
C SER A 464 -11.03 1.82 6.19
N GLY A 465 -11.49 1.20 5.11
CA GLY A 465 -11.76 -0.24 5.07
C GLY A 465 -12.71 -0.66 6.19
N ILE A 466 -12.25 -1.58 7.04
CA ILE A 466 -13.01 -2.11 8.20
C ILE A 466 -12.72 -1.33 9.50
N HIS A 467 -11.88 -0.30 9.47
CA HIS A 467 -11.55 0.49 10.65
C HIS A 467 -12.66 1.47 11.01
N ALA A 468 -12.84 1.70 12.31
CA ALA A 468 -13.74 2.70 12.82
C ALA A 468 -13.30 4.13 12.47
N ARG A 469 -14.24 5.07 12.42
CA ARG A 469 -13.93 6.49 12.36
C ARG A 469 -13.22 6.94 13.64
N HIS A 470 -12.41 7.98 13.52
CA HIS A 470 -11.66 8.52 14.66
C HIS A 470 -12.61 9.00 15.77
N ASN A 471 -13.44 9.99 15.47
CA ASN A 471 -14.44 10.59 16.38
C ASN A 471 -15.58 11.21 15.57
N PRO A 472 -16.71 11.61 16.19
CA PRO A 472 -17.79 12.36 15.52
C PRO A 472 -17.32 13.65 14.88
N TYR A 473 -16.43 14.38 15.58
CA TYR A 473 -15.73 15.57 15.09
C TYR A 473 -14.24 15.40 15.36
N TYR A 474 -13.42 15.71 14.37
CA TYR A 474 -11.97 15.63 14.51
C TYR A 474 -11.28 16.61 13.56
N ILE A 475 -10.02 16.88 13.85
CA ILE A 475 -9.17 17.70 12.98
C ILE A 475 -8.22 16.76 12.24
N ARG A 476 -8.19 16.88 10.94
CA ARG A 476 -7.22 16.20 10.09
C ARG A 476 -6.09 17.16 9.75
N THR A 477 -4.86 16.79 10.11
CA THR A 477 -3.67 17.58 9.74
C THR A 477 -2.94 16.98 8.57
N VAL A 478 -2.43 17.82 7.70
CA VAL A 478 -1.59 17.44 6.56
C VAL A 478 -0.36 18.33 6.47
N ARG A 479 0.74 17.75 6.05
CA ARG A 479 2.01 18.43 5.89
C ARG A 479 2.28 18.78 4.44
N GLY A 480 2.78 19.99 4.18
CA GLY A 480 3.23 20.44 2.87
C GLY A 480 4.61 21.11 2.96
N ASP A 481 5.47 20.86 1.97
CA ASP A 481 6.73 21.59 1.85
C ASP A 481 6.44 23.07 1.54
N LYS A 482 7.05 24.00 2.26
CA LYS A 482 6.87 25.44 2.08
C LYS A 482 7.25 25.93 0.67
N LYS A 483 8.05 25.17 -0.06
CA LYS A 483 8.43 25.46 -1.46
C LYS A 483 7.47 24.88 -2.49
N ASP A 484 6.51 24.04 -2.06
CA ASP A 484 5.50 23.48 -2.96
C ASP A 484 4.50 24.57 -3.38
N PRO A 485 4.26 24.77 -4.68
CA PRO A 485 3.26 25.71 -5.19
C PRO A 485 1.88 25.55 -4.56
N LEU A 486 1.43 24.31 -4.35
CA LEU A 486 0.13 24.03 -3.71
C LEU A 486 0.13 24.52 -2.25
N THR A 487 1.21 24.31 -1.51
CA THR A 487 1.38 24.81 -0.14
C THR A 487 1.34 26.35 -0.11
N GLN A 488 2.07 27.02 -1.01
CA GLN A 488 2.11 28.48 -1.09
C GLN A 488 0.73 29.05 -1.41
N MET A 489 0.05 28.51 -2.41
CA MET A 489 -1.32 28.90 -2.76
C MET A 489 -2.28 28.75 -1.58
N MET A 490 -2.21 27.62 -0.85
CA MET A 490 -3.11 27.38 0.29
C MET A 490 -2.86 28.34 1.46
N VAL A 491 -1.61 28.71 1.72
CA VAL A 491 -1.27 29.72 2.73
C VAL A 491 -1.89 31.06 2.36
N GLU A 492 -1.74 31.49 1.10
CA GLU A 492 -2.29 32.77 0.62
C GLU A 492 -3.84 32.74 0.52
N ALA A 493 -4.43 31.58 0.26
CA ALA A 493 -5.89 31.39 0.28
C ALA A 493 -6.49 31.41 1.70
N GLY A 494 -5.66 31.47 2.74
CA GLY A 494 -6.09 31.61 4.14
C GLY A 494 -6.53 30.29 4.80
N PHE A 495 -5.99 29.14 4.38
CA PHE A 495 -6.20 27.89 5.11
C PHE A 495 -5.55 27.97 6.51
N PRO A 496 -6.17 27.36 7.54
CA PRO A 496 -5.53 27.23 8.85
C PRO A 496 -4.20 26.48 8.73
N VAL A 497 -3.12 27.13 9.09
CA VAL A 497 -1.76 26.64 8.90
C VAL A 497 -0.86 27.04 10.08
N GLU A 498 0.06 26.15 10.42
CA GLU A 498 1.13 26.40 11.40
C GLU A 498 2.45 25.77 10.92
N ASP A 499 3.55 26.13 11.56
CA ASP A 499 4.84 25.50 11.27
C ASP A 499 4.92 24.10 11.89
N ASP A 500 5.52 23.14 11.16
CA ASP A 500 5.79 21.80 11.67
C ASP A 500 6.79 21.85 12.83
N ILE A 501 6.46 21.24 13.96
CA ILE A 501 7.28 21.28 15.18
C ILE A 501 8.65 20.63 14.96
N MET A 502 8.70 19.57 14.14
CA MET A 502 9.93 18.82 13.89
C MET A 502 10.79 19.48 12.82
N ASN A 503 10.17 20.24 11.89
CA ASN A 503 10.87 20.86 10.77
C ASN A 503 10.28 22.23 10.40
N PRO A 504 10.29 23.21 11.33
CA PRO A 504 9.57 24.48 11.18
C PRO A 504 10.07 25.35 10.02
N GLY A 505 11.35 25.19 9.61
CA GLY A 505 11.94 25.95 8.49
C GLY A 505 11.47 25.53 7.11
N HIS A 506 10.93 24.31 6.96
CA HIS A 506 10.68 23.70 5.66
C HIS A 506 9.27 23.19 5.46
N THR A 507 8.54 22.90 6.53
CA THR A 507 7.24 22.23 6.47
C THR A 507 6.15 23.06 7.13
N SER A 508 5.01 23.18 6.44
CA SER A 508 3.76 23.75 6.96
C SER A 508 2.78 22.62 7.29
N VAL A 509 2.00 22.79 8.35
CA VAL A 509 0.95 21.86 8.78
C VAL A 509 -0.40 22.55 8.61
N PHE A 510 -1.24 22.01 7.72
CA PHE A 510 -2.60 22.48 7.50
C PHE A 510 -3.58 21.65 8.32
N SER A 511 -4.62 22.30 8.82
CA SER A 511 -5.68 21.69 9.62
C SER A 511 -7.02 21.77 8.91
N PHE A 512 -7.71 20.62 8.82
CA PHE A 512 -9.03 20.51 8.19
C PHE A 512 -10.04 19.97 9.22
N PRO A 513 -11.16 20.68 9.44
CA PRO A 513 -12.23 20.20 10.30
C PRO A 513 -13.02 19.09 9.58
N MET A 514 -13.14 17.93 10.23
CA MET A 514 -13.83 16.75 9.70
C MET A 514 -15.01 16.38 10.58
N LYS A 515 -16.09 15.91 9.93
CA LYS A 515 -17.29 15.42 10.60
C LYS A 515 -17.66 14.06 10.07
N ALA A 516 -17.78 13.08 10.95
CA ALA A 516 -18.23 11.74 10.58
C ALA A 516 -19.76 11.71 10.30
N PRO A 517 -20.25 10.73 9.50
CA PRO A 517 -21.69 10.48 9.34
C PRO A 517 -22.37 10.15 10.68
N SER A 518 -23.68 10.44 10.77
CA SER A 518 -24.46 10.30 12.02
C SER A 518 -24.56 8.88 12.57
N HIS A 519 -24.38 7.86 11.73
CA HIS A 519 -24.49 6.44 12.11
C HIS A 519 -23.14 5.71 12.08
N ALA A 520 -22.05 6.45 11.95
CA ALA A 520 -20.71 5.89 11.93
C ALA A 520 -20.34 5.26 13.27
N VAL A 521 -19.51 4.23 13.21
CA VAL A 521 -18.91 3.59 14.39
C VAL A 521 -17.55 4.25 14.64
N PHE A 522 -17.29 4.60 15.89
CA PHE A 522 -16.07 5.26 16.31
C PHE A 522 -15.13 4.29 17.04
N ARG A 523 -13.84 4.64 17.08
CA ARG A 523 -12.79 3.82 17.72
C ARG A 523 -13.08 3.46 19.19
N THR A 524 -13.87 4.27 19.88
CA THR A 524 -14.27 4.05 21.27
C THR A 524 -15.51 3.18 21.43
N ASP A 525 -16.25 2.90 20.35
CA ASP A 525 -17.54 2.19 20.37
C ASP A 525 -17.42 0.68 20.29
N MET A 526 -16.21 0.16 20.06
CA MET A 526 -15.96 -1.27 19.88
C MET A 526 -14.82 -1.75 20.78
N SER A 527 -15.02 -2.89 21.42
CA SER A 527 -13.95 -3.66 22.05
C SER A 527 -13.05 -4.32 21.00
N ALA A 528 -11.89 -4.80 21.41
CA ALA A 528 -11.00 -5.56 20.51
C ALA A 528 -11.66 -6.85 20.00
N ILE A 529 -12.47 -7.52 20.83
CA ILE A 529 -13.21 -8.73 20.43
C ILE A 529 -14.29 -8.40 19.40
N GLU A 530 -15.07 -7.33 19.58
CA GLU A 530 -16.08 -6.92 18.59
C GLU A 530 -15.44 -6.57 17.24
N GLN A 531 -14.25 -5.95 17.22
CA GLN A 531 -13.48 -5.72 15.98
C GLN A 531 -13.07 -7.06 15.32
N LEU A 532 -12.62 -8.03 16.10
CA LEU A 532 -12.22 -9.36 15.63
C LEU A 532 -13.42 -10.16 15.10
N GLU A 533 -14.57 -10.12 15.75
CA GLU A 533 -15.80 -10.79 15.27
C GLU A 533 -16.29 -10.20 13.95
N LEU A 534 -16.26 -8.89 13.79
CA LEU A 534 -16.57 -8.25 12.52
C LEU A 534 -15.57 -8.65 11.43
N TRP A 535 -14.27 -8.62 11.75
CA TRP A 535 -13.23 -9.10 10.86
C TRP A 535 -13.47 -10.55 10.41
N LEU A 536 -13.85 -11.43 11.32
CA LEU A 536 -14.12 -12.84 11.05
C LEU A 536 -15.32 -13.04 10.11
N SER A 537 -16.37 -12.24 10.25
CA SER A 537 -17.52 -12.25 9.33
C SER A 537 -17.08 -11.87 7.91
N TYR A 538 -16.28 -10.82 7.76
CA TYR A 538 -15.73 -10.44 6.46
C TYR A 538 -14.78 -11.49 5.89
N GLN A 539 -13.93 -12.11 6.71
CA GLN A 539 -13.02 -13.19 6.32
C GLN A 539 -13.82 -14.39 5.76
N LYS A 540 -14.88 -14.80 6.43
CA LYS A 540 -15.68 -15.98 6.06
C LYS A 540 -16.59 -15.74 4.86
N HIS A 541 -17.20 -14.57 4.76
CA HIS A 541 -18.34 -14.37 3.88
C HIS A 541 -18.10 -13.43 2.71
N TRP A 542 -17.15 -12.49 2.81
CA TRP A 542 -16.78 -11.58 1.73
C TRP A 542 -15.47 -11.97 1.04
N CYS A 543 -14.39 -12.16 1.79
CA CYS A 543 -13.05 -12.26 1.23
C CYS A 543 -12.80 -13.60 0.55
N GLU A 544 -12.23 -13.58 -0.63
CA GLU A 544 -11.49 -14.68 -1.25
C GLU A 544 -9.98 -14.57 -0.98
N HIS A 545 -9.51 -13.36 -0.71
CA HIS A 545 -8.24 -13.08 -0.07
C HIS A 545 -8.47 -12.92 1.45
N LYS A 546 -8.15 -11.75 2.01
CA LYS A 546 -8.25 -11.48 3.45
C LYS A 546 -8.79 -10.08 3.72
N PRO A 547 -9.41 -9.84 4.88
CA PRO A 547 -9.55 -8.49 5.40
C PRO A 547 -8.30 -8.14 6.20
N SER A 548 -7.67 -7.01 5.90
CA SER A 548 -6.57 -6.47 6.69
C SER A 548 -7.11 -5.52 7.75
N VAL A 549 -6.68 -5.72 8.99
CA VAL A 549 -7.08 -4.89 10.12
C VAL A 549 -5.95 -4.73 11.13
N THR A 550 -5.90 -3.55 11.74
CA THR A 550 -5.15 -3.32 12.98
C THR A 550 -6.15 -3.25 14.12
N ILE A 551 -6.06 -4.20 15.04
CA ILE A 551 -6.87 -4.27 16.24
C ILE A 551 -6.23 -3.43 17.33
N SER A 552 -6.97 -2.44 17.84
CA SER A 552 -6.54 -1.65 19.00
C SER A 552 -6.96 -2.37 20.26
N VAL A 553 -6.00 -2.75 21.11
CA VAL A 553 -6.19 -3.59 22.28
C VAL A 553 -5.93 -2.77 23.55
N LYS A 554 -6.92 -2.62 24.42
CA LYS A 554 -6.74 -2.00 25.74
C LYS A 554 -5.93 -2.90 26.65
N GLU A 555 -5.30 -2.33 27.68
CA GLU A 555 -4.41 -3.08 28.56
C GLU A 555 -5.08 -4.31 29.19
N GLU A 556 -6.34 -4.18 29.58
CA GLU A 556 -7.15 -5.26 30.19
C GLU A 556 -7.64 -6.31 29.20
N GLU A 557 -7.63 -6.03 27.88
CA GLU A 557 -8.16 -6.92 26.85
C GLU A 557 -7.13 -7.95 26.33
N TRP A 558 -5.82 -7.75 26.55
CA TRP A 558 -4.75 -8.55 25.92
C TRP A 558 -4.85 -10.05 26.14
N MET A 559 -5.28 -10.48 27.33
CA MET A 559 -5.41 -11.90 27.65
C MET A 559 -6.62 -12.52 26.94
N GLU A 560 -7.75 -11.84 26.92
CA GLU A 560 -8.95 -12.29 26.23
C GLU A 560 -8.74 -12.34 24.73
N VAL A 561 -8.13 -11.30 24.16
CA VAL A 561 -7.77 -11.25 22.74
C VAL A 561 -6.80 -12.38 22.37
N GLY A 562 -5.80 -12.66 23.20
CA GLY A 562 -4.87 -13.79 22.97
C GLY A 562 -5.58 -15.14 22.94
N SER A 563 -6.52 -15.37 23.88
CA SER A 563 -7.35 -16.58 23.90
C SER A 563 -8.21 -16.69 22.63
N TRP A 564 -8.90 -15.61 22.26
CA TRP A 564 -9.72 -15.56 21.04
C TRP A 564 -8.92 -15.86 19.78
N VAL A 565 -7.73 -15.26 19.66
CA VAL A 565 -6.81 -15.49 18.53
C VAL A 565 -6.38 -16.95 18.45
N PHE A 566 -6.02 -17.55 19.59
CA PHE A 566 -5.62 -18.96 19.64
C PHE A 566 -6.79 -19.89 19.27
N ASP A 567 -7.99 -19.62 19.74
CA ASP A 567 -9.18 -20.43 19.47
C ASP A 567 -9.61 -20.36 18.00
N ASN A 568 -9.45 -19.19 17.35
CA ASN A 568 -9.78 -18.97 15.94
C ASN A 568 -8.55 -19.01 15.01
N PHE A 569 -7.47 -19.67 15.43
CA PHE A 569 -6.18 -19.60 14.73
C PHE A 569 -6.23 -20.07 13.27
N GLU A 570 -7.12 -20.99 12.93
CA GLU A 570 -7.32 -21.48 11.54
C GLU A 570 -7.82 -20.40 10.57
N TRP A 571 -8.35 -19.29 11.08
CA TRP A 571 -8.80 -18.14 10.28
C TRP A 571 -7.77 -16.99 10.27
N MET A 572 -6.86 -16.97 11.25
CA MET A 572 -5.93 -15.88 11.44
C MET A 572 -4.93 -15.78 10.31
N SER A 573 -4.94 -14.66 9.59
CA SER A 573 -4.02 -14.40 8.51
C SER A 573 -3.92 -12.89 8.24
N GLY A 574 -2.84 -12.26 8.71
CA GLY A 574 -2.59 -10.86 8.45
C GLY A 574 -3.38 -9.89 9.32
N VAL A 575 -3.43 -10.14 10.61
CA VAL A 575 -3.97 -9.24 11.62
C VAL A 575 -2.82 -8.65 12.43
N SER A 576 -2.86 -7.36 12.68
CA SER A 576 -1.93 -6.64 13.54
C SER A 576 -2.63 -6.21 14.82
N PHE A 577 -1.88 -6.19 15.93
CA PHE A 577 -2.39 -5.79 17.24
C PHE A 577 -1.54 -4.65 17.77
N LEU A 578 -2.18 -3.54 18.13
CA LEU A 578 -1.51 -2.39 18.74
C LEU A 578 -2.16 -2.05 20.08
N PRO A 579 -1.37 -1.59 21.06
CA PRO A 579 -1.94 -1.03 22.27
C PRO A 579 -2.89 0.12 21.95
N PHE A 580 -4.07 0.12 22.55
CA PHE A 580 -4.97 1.27 22.46
C PHE A 580 -4.29 2.48 23.11
N SER A 581 -4.26 3.60 22.43
CA SER A 581 -3.67 4.84 22.92
C SER A 581 -4.67 5.98 22.80
N ASP A 582 -4.96 6.61 23.92
CA ASP A 582 -5.74 7.86 23.96
C ASP A 582 -4.84 9.11 23.81
N HIS A 583 -3.52 8.91 23.71
CA HIS A 583 -2.59 10.01 23.67
C HIS A 583 -2.45 10.55 22.23
N THR A 584 -2.95 11.76 22.02
CA THR A 584 -2.65 12.57 20.84
C THR A 584 -1.39 13.37 21.11
N TYR A 585 -0.37 13.19 20.28
CA TYR A 585 0.79 14.10 20.27
C TYR A 585 0.46 15.35 19.46
N GLN A 586 1.19 16.42 19.73
CA GLN A 586 0.98 17.69 19.05
C GLN A 586 1.18 17.53 17.52
N GLN A 587 0.26 18.11 16.74
CA GLN A 587 0.19 17.96 15.28
C GLN A 587 0.01 16.49 14.80
N ALA A 588 -0.65 15.65 15.62
CA ALA A 588 -1.05 14.31 15.18
C ALA A 588 -1.93 14.39 13.92
N PRO A 589 -1.86 13.42 13.00
CA PRO A 589 -2.68 13.39 11.78
C PRO A 589 -4.18 13.44 12.03
N TYR A 590 -4.62 12.86 13.15
CA TYR A 590 -5.98 12.93 13.67
C TYR A 590 -5.95 13.51 15.08
N GLN A 591 -6.73 14.55 15.30
CA GLN A 591 -6.84 15.20 16.60
C GLN A 591 -8.30 15.24 17.03
N ASP A 592 -8.55 14.90 18.28
CA ASP A 592 -9.89 15.00 18.86
C ASP A 592 -10.31 16.46 18.93
N CYS A 593 -11.57 16.74 18.63
CA CYS A 593 -12.17 18.01 18.88
C CYS A 593 -13.65 17.86 19.25
N ASP A 594 -14.16 18.80 20.00
CA ASP A 594 -15.58 18.92 20.27
C ASP A 594 -16.31 19.68 19.15
N VAL A 595 -17.62 19.73 19.25
CA VAL A 595 -18.46 20.39 18.24
C VAL A 595 -18.19 21.90 18.14
N GLU A 596 -17.80 22.56 19.23
CA GLU A 596 -17.51 24.00 19.24
C GLU A 596 -16.17 24.28 18.58
N ALA A 597 -15.13 23.52 18.88
CA ALA A 597 -13.83 23.59 18.20
C ALA A 597 -13.98 23.31 16.70
N TYR A 598 -14.77 22.29 16.32
CA TYR A 598 -15.09 22.00 14.94
C TYR A 598 -15.75 23.19 14.23
N LYS A 599 -16.82 23.77 14.82
CA LYS A 599 -17.51 24.92 14.23
C LYS A 599 -16.61 26.15 14.11
N LYS A 600 -15.78 26.41 15.14
CA LYS A 600 -14.81 27.50 15.12
C LYS A 600 -13.82 27.33 13.98
N MET A 601 -13.23 26.14 13.83
CA MET A 601 -12.29 25.88 12.74
C MET A 601 -12.99 25.93 11.37
N LEU A 602 -14.20 25.37 11.24
CA LEU A 602 -14.97 25.45 10.01
C LEU A 602 -15.23 26.90 9.59
N SER A 603 -15.48 27.79 10.55
CA SER A 603 -15.67 29.23 10.26
C SER A 603 -14.39 29.93 9.81
N SER A 604 -13.22 29.40 10.16
CA SER A 604 -11.91 29.94 9.74
C SER A 604 -11.45 29.38 8.40
N MET A 605 -12.13 28.38 7.85
CA MET A 605 -11.80 27.85 6.52
C MET A 605 -12.19 28.84 5.42
N PRO A 606 -11.40 28.93 4.34
CA PRO A 606 -11.77 29.74 3.19
C PRO A 606 -13.08 29.24 2.57
N LYS A 607 -14.02 30.15 2.26
CA LYS A 607 -15.35 29.77 1.77
C LYS A 607 -15.39 29.42 0.29
N ASN A 608 -14.56 30.07 -0.51
CA ASN A 608 -14.50 29.88 -1.96
C ASN A 608 -13.04 29.83 -2.37
N VAL A 609 -12.54 28.62 -2.66
CA VAL A 609 -11.18 28.43 -3.15
C VAL A 609 -11.24 28.22 -4.66
N ASP A 610 -10.62 29.11 -5.39
CA ASP A 610 -10.42 28.91 -6.84
C ASP A 610 -9.10 28.17 -7.08
N TRP A 611 -9.18 26.86 -7.16
CA TRP A 611 -8.00 26.02 -7.38
C TRP A 611 -7.32 26.26 -8.74
N SER A 612 -7.97 26.95 -9.68
CA SER A 612 -7.37 27.28 -10.98
C SER A 612 -6.22 28.29 -10.82
N VAL A 613 -6.21 29.06 -9.73
CA VAL A 613 -5.15 30.00 -9.37
C VAL A 613 -3.81 29.28 -9.13
N LEU A 614 -3.82 27.97 -8.81
CA LEU A 614 -2.59 27.18 -8.67
C LEU A 614 -1.68 27.29 -9.91
N ALA A 615 -2.26 27.46 -11.10
CA ALA A 615 -1.49 27.66 -12.34
C ALA A 615 -0.59 28.90 -12.32
N SER A 616 -0.88 29.89 -11.49
CA SER A 616 -0.03 31.08 -11.34
C SER A 616 1.21 30.83 -10.43
N TYR A 617 1.15 29.82 -9.57
CA TYR A 617 2.26 29.42 -8.69
C TYR A 617 3.14 28.35 -9.33
N GLU A 618 2.59 27.59 -10.27
CA GLU A 618 3.23 26.43 -10.87
C GLU A 618 3.42 26.65 -12.39
N THR A 619 4.62 27.03 -12.79
CA THR A 619 4.96 27.30 -14.22
C THR A 619 5.49 26.07 -14.96
N ARG A 620 5.69 24.95 -14.28
CA ARG A 620 6.18 23.67 -14.80
C ARG A 620 5.68 22.54 -13.91
N ASP A 621 5.79 21.31 -14.41
CA ASP A 621 5.38 20.14 -13.64
C ASP A 621 6.09 20.07 -12.27
N MET A 622 5.35 20.34 -11.21
CA MET A 622 5.77 20.24 -9.82
C MET A 622 4.85 19.31 -9.00
N THR A 623 4.12 18.41 -9.66
CA THR A 623 3.12 17.50 -9.05
C THR A 623 3.69 16.49 -8.05
N VAL A 624 4.67 16.88 -7.26
CA VAL A 624 5.53 15.98 -6.54
C VAL A 624 5.79 16.32 -5.10
N GLY A 625 5.58 17.55 -4.72
CA GLY A 625 6.07 18.03 -3.42
C GLY A 625 5.32 17.50 -2.20
N SER A 626 4.12 16.99 -2.34
CA SER A 626 3.23 16.69 -1.22
C SER A 626 3.22 15.22 -0.83
N GLN A 627 4.34 14.66 -0.42
CA GLN A 627 4.38 13.32 0.16
C GLN A 627 4.13 13.38 1.67
N GLU A 628 2.94 12.99 2.07
CA GLU A 628 2.58 12.74 3.46
C GLU A 628 3.24 11.46 3.98
N LEU A 629 3.77 11.49 5.22
CA LEU A 629 4.24 10.29 5.93
C LEU A 629 3.03 9.49 6.45
N ALA A 630 2.57 8.43 5.76
CA ALA A 630 1.46 7.58 6.20
C ALA A 630 1.88 6.51 7.22
N CYS A 631 3.19 6.26 7.35
CA CYS A 631 3.74 5.39 8.38
C CYS A 631 5.03 6.01 8.87
N THR A 632 5.05 6.54 10.07
CA THR A 632 6.27 6.79 10.83
C THR A 632 6.66 5.51 11.57
N ALA A 633 7.96 5.33 11.85
CA ALA A 633 8.43 4.21 12.65
C ALA A 633 7.71 4.22 14.01
N GLY A 634 6.72 3.34 14.19
CA GLY A 634 5.94 3.24 15.42
C GLY A 634 4.42 3.22 15.28
N GLY A 635 3.86 3.39 14.08
CA GLY A 635 2.42 3.30 13.90
C GLY A 635 1.98 3.43 12.45
N CYS A 636 1.05 2.60 12.03
CA CYS A 636 0.27 2.82 10.82
C CYS A 636 -0.75 3.91 11.14
N GLU A 637 -0.59 5.11 10.57
CA GLU A 637 -1.55 6.20 10.72
C GLU A 637 -2.75 5.98 9.76
N ILE A 638 -3.50 4.91 10.00
CA ILE A 638 -4.78 4.68 9.33
C ILE A 638 -5.89 4.80 10.35
#